data_425f1f710fea1fad2ab5df55894d1e48
#
_entry.id   425f1f710fea1fad2ab5df55894d1e48
#
_cell.length_a   1.000
_cell.length_b   1.000
_cell.length_c   1.000
_cell.angle_alpha   90.00
_cell.angle_beta   90.00
_cell.angle_gamma   90.00
#
_symmetry.space_group_name_H-M   'P 1'
#
loop_
_entity.id
_entity.type
_entity.pdbx_description
1 polymer ?
#
loop_
_entity_poly.entity_id
_entity_poly.type
_entity_poly.pdbx_seq_one_letter_code
_entity_poly.pdbx_strand_id
1 'polypeptide(L)'
;MLLTLCLPQVSFSQIGQSVFSDSLQKDSITIDTVKIDRLLEETINYNAKDSIRLKVIKQKVYLYGNALVKFGKIELKAGYIEYDLKGKNVKAYPILDSAGNKVQFPEFTDGNETFTAKMMAYNFETKKAYVEGSRSKQGEGFIHFDQIKVYPNKETHGKNGKYTTCDLDHPHYYFKISKAIIKPGNKIIAGPLMLYISDIPTPLALPFGFFPNQKRKGAGIIIPTYDNNVSWGVGFLNGGYYVPFGEKVDLQLTGSIYTRGTWGLRAISRYKNRYKYSGNLQLTYQNNLNGDEALQELTGFSKSKAYSIRWTHNQDPKARPNSSFNANVSYNSSARNDINQTGTGFLDNSYSSAISYRKTFPNTPFSINLNASQNGKYTHSTTENVQDYNNLTFNLPDVNFAMNRIYPLKSIDNEKTRGKKWAKQISKIYLTYNTQFKNTVSFIDTAIDKNNYLSLGSQMRNGFSHSASTGTSFKVLKKAVTINPSINANERWYLQKLNKTYDATLDSVLIDTLRGIKNWDRAFNASFNLSATTKFYGMYQFAGFAKGKKKALIRHVLTPSLNFSYNPNFSSLTDSLIQNNTVKINPYSPNALGIFGYPPDSESGRITFSLANSLEMKIKEKTDTGLVYKKVKLIDNFTLR
;
A
#
# COMPACT_ATOMS: atom_id res chain seq x y z
N MET A 1 33.71 -21.72 5.40
CA MET A 1 32.92 -22.17 6.52
C MET A 1 31.48 -22.32 6.01
N LEU A 2 31.14 -23.56 5.68
CA LEU A 2 29.85 -23.94 5.06
C LEU A 2 28.72 -23.85 6.09
N LEU A 3 27.63 -23.15 5.75
CA LEU A 3 26.37 -23.21 6.49
C LEU A 3 25.41 -24.14 5.72
N THR A 4 25.19 -25.33 6.28
CA THR A 4 24.23 -26.34 5.85
C THR A 4 22.81 -25.90 6.21
N LEU A 5 21.93 -25.74 5.20
CA LEU A 5 20.49 -25.52 5.39
C LEU A 5 19.81 -26.87 5.65
N CYS A 6 19.23 -27.03 6.85
CA CYS A 6 18.28 -28.10 7.16
C CYS A 6 16.88 -27.73 6.65
N LEU A 7 16.35 -28.51 5.74
CA LEU A 7 14.94 -28.52 5.35
C LEU A 7 14.17 -29.55 6.20
N PRO A 8 12.97 -29.26 6.72
CA PRO A 8 12.15 -30.28 7.36
C PRO A 8 11.36 -31.08 6.30
N GLN A 9 11.53 -32.39 6.36
CA GLN A 9 10.70 -33.37 5.65
C GLN A 9 9.29 -33.40 6.26
N VAL A 10 8.28 -33.31 5.39
CA VAL A 10 6.88 -33.53 5.76
C VAL A 10 6.53 -34.95 5.37
N SER A 11 6.23 -35.79 6.37
CA SER A 11 5.76 -37.15 6.22
C SER A 11 4.25 -37.15 5.93
N PHE A 12 3.86 -37.82 4.86
CA PHE A 12 2.47 -38.19 4.58
C PHE A 12 2.07 -39.40 5.40
N SER A 13 1.02 -39.30 6.22
CA SER A 13 0.37 -40.46 6.84
C SER A 13 -0.81 -40.92 5.95
N GLN A 14 -0.76 -42.19 5.55
CA GLN A 14 -1.86 -42.93 4.93
C GLN A 14 -2.91 -43.21 5.99
N ILE A 15 -4.17 -42.97 5.68
CA ILE A 15 -5.32 -43.47 6.45
C ILE A 15 -5.98 -44.57 5.64
N GLY A 16 -6.14 -45.70 6.32
CA GLY A 16 -6.50 -46.98 5.78
C GLY A 16 -7.95 -47.12 5.31
N GLN A 17 -8.10 -48.06 4.41
CA GLN A 17 -9.35 -48.67 3.98
C GLN A 17 -9.96 -49.49 5.10
N SER A 18 -11.24 -49.34 5.35
CA SER A 18 -12.05 -50.36 6.04
C SER A 18 -12.98 -51.02 5.05
N VAL A 19 -12.75 -52.30 4.89
CA VAL A 19 -13.58 -53.29 4.18
C VAL A 19 -14.80 -53.62 5.04
N PHE A 20 -16.00 -53.57 4.48
CA PHE A 20 -17.13 -54.35 4.93
C PHE A 20 -17.70 -55.15 3.76
N SER A 21 -17.47 -56.44 3.82
CA SER A 21 -18.18 -57.45 3.06
C SER A 21 -19.47 -57.78 3.78
N ASP A 22 -20.58 -57.84 3.08
CA ASP A 22 -21.63 -58.79 3.43
C ASP A 22 -22.36 -59.30 2.19
N SER A 23 -22.39 -60.60 2.09
CA SER A 23 -22.95 -61.44 1.04
C SER A 23 -24.43 -61.65 1.27
N LEU A 24 -25.24 -61.46 0.24
CA LEU A 24 -26.51 -62.23 0.08
C LEU A 24 -26.77 -62.50 -1.40
N GLN A 25 -26.54 -63.74 -1.78
CA GLN A 25 -27.06 -64.38 -3.00
C GLN A 25 -28.56 -64.32 -3.03
N LYS A 26 -29.12 -63.89 -4.14
CA LYS A 26 -30.49 -64.37 -4.55
C LYS A 26 -30.57 -64.34 -6.07
N ASP A 27 -30.84 -65.52 -6.58
CA ASP A 27 -31.15 -65.86 -7.96
C ASP A 27 -32.14 -64.90 -8.60
N SER A 28 -31.89 -64.49 -9.80
CA SER A 28 -32.83 -63.72 -10.58
C SER A 28 -32.80 -64.03 -12.06
N ILE A 29 -33.96 -64.26 -12.48
CA ILE A 29 -34.50 -64.34 -13.81
C ILE A 29 -33.93 -63.28 -14.73
N THR A 30 -33.24 -63.66 -15.81
CA THR A 30 -32.88 -62.83 -16.91
C THR A 30 -34.08 -62.35 -17.69
N ILE A 31 -34.50 -61.13 -17.46
CA ILE A 31 -35.40 -60.42 -18.38
C ILE A 31 -34.45 -59.64 -19.33
N ASP A 32 -34.53 -60.00 -20.60
CA ASP A 32 -33.89 -59.31 -21.70
C ASP A 32 -34.44 -57.86 -21.78
N THR A 33 -33.79 -56.93 -21.13
CA THR A 33 -34.16 -55.53 -21.20
C THR A 33 -33.64 -54.97 -22.50
N VAL A 34 -34.52 -54.75 -23.45
CA VAL A 34 -34.34 -53.86 -24.58
C VAL A 34 -33.64 -52.59 -24.06
N LYS A 35 -32.43 -52.34 -24.55
CA LYS A 35 -31.71 -51.05 -24.35
C LYS A 35 -32.57 -49.95 -24.93
N ILE A 36 -33.37 -49.30 -24.11
CA ILE A 36 -33.91 -47.99 -24.41
C ILE A 36 -32.72 -47.05 -24.33
N ASP A 37 -32.20 -46.62 -25.47
CA ASP A 37 -31.24 -45.52 -25.60
C ASP A 37 -31.80 -44.34 -24.80
N ARG A 38 -31.19 -44.02 -23.65
CA ARG A 38 -31.48 -42.81 -22.89
C ARG A 38 -31.01 -41.62 -23.74
N LEU A 39 -31.95 -41.06 -24.48
CA LEU A 39 -31.73 -40.04 -25.51
C LEU A 39 -31.28 -38.68 -24.98
N LEU A 40 -31.37 -38.43 -23.67
CA LEU A 40 -30.86 -37.22 -22.99
C LEU A 40 -30.61 -37.54 -21.50
N GLU A 41 -29.49 -37.10 -20.96
CA GLU A 41 -29.14 -37.31 -19.53
C GLU A 41 -30.02 -36.51 -18.56
N GLU A 42 -30.73 -35.46 -19.06
CA GLU A 42 -31.58 -34.58 -18.25
C GLU A 42 -32.93 -34.30 -18.96
N THR A 43 -33.97 -34.02 -18.17
CA THR A 43 -35.30 -33.69 -18.66
C THR A 43 -35.35 -32.25 -19.17
N ILE A 44 -35.92 -32.03 -20.36
CA ILE A 44 -36.20 -30.70 -20.89
C ILE A 44 -37.55 -30.23 -20.37
N ASN A 45 -37.55 -29.14 -19.61
CA ASN A 45 -38.74 -28.45 -19.15
C ASN A 45 -38.99 -27.21 -20.01
N TYR A 46 -40.22 -27.05 -20.49
CA TYR A 46 -40.58 -25.87 -21.27
C TYR A 46 -41.91 -25.27 -20.80
N ASN A 47 -41.99 -23.94 -20.87
CA ASN A 47 -43.16 -23.16 -20.49
C ASN A 47 -43.32 -21.95 -21.42
N ALA A 48 -44.55 -21.43 -21.56
CA ALA A 48 -44.83 -20.20 -22.27
C ALA A 48 -46.07 -19.54 -21.67
N LYS A 49 -46.11 -18.20 -21.70
CA LYS A 49 -47.19 -17.42 -21.11
C LYS A 49 -48.44 -17.43 -22.00
N ASP A 50 -48.30 -17.32 -23.32
CA ASP A 50 -49.44 -17.10 -24.21
C ASP A 50 -49.97 -18.40 -24.78
N SER A 51 -49.15 -19.22 -25.45
CA SER A 51 -49.59 -20.54 -25.96
C SER A 51 -48.43 -21.51 -26.21
N ILE A 52 -48.75 -22.80 -26.07
CA ILE A 52 -47.89 -23.93 -26.43
C ILE A 52 -48.59 -24.74 -27.50
N ARG A 53 -47.97 -24.93 -28.67
CA ARG A 53 -48.53 -25.69 -29.78
C ARG A 53 -47.62 -26.86 -30.14
N LEU A 54 -48.13 -28.09 -30.05
CA LEU A 54 -47.44 -29.30 -30.49
C LEU A 54 -47.94 -29.73 -31.86
N LYS A 55 -47.06 -29.78 -32.86
CA LYS A 55 -47.36 -30.40 -34.18
C LYS A 55 -46.82 -31.83 -34.19
N VAL A 56 -47.69 -32.80 -33.90
CA VAL A 56 -47.31 -34.22 -33.69
C VAL A 56 -46.63 -34.81 -34.93
N ILE A 57 -47.19 -34.59 -36.14
CA ILE A 57 -46.64 -35.08 -37.41
C ILE A 57 -45.22 -34.54 -37.69
N LYS A 58 -44.99 -33.27 -37.35
CA LYS A 58 -43.71 -32.62 -37.57
C LYS A 58 -42.76 -32.78 -36.37
N GLN A 59 -43.21 -33.34 -35.27
CA GLN A 59 -42.47 -33.50 -34.00
C GLN A 59 -41.83 -32.17 -33.53
N LYS A 60 -42.62 -31.09 -33.57
CA LYS A 60 -42.16 -29.75 -33.18
C LYS A 60 -43.10 -29.12 -32.14
N VAL A 61 -42.48 -28.46 -31.15
CA VAL A 61 -43.16 -27.65 -30.13
C VAL A 61 -42.90 -26.17 -30.42
N TYR A 62 -43.92 -25.37 -30.37
CA TYR A 62 -43.86 -23.91 -30.56
C TYR A 62 -44.38 -23.25 -29.30
N LEU A 63 -43.55 -22.38 -28.73
CA LEU A 63 -43.80 -21.66 -27.48
C LEU A 63 -43.89 -20.17 -27.78
N TYR A 64 -44.99 -19.52 -27.37
CA TYR A 64 -45.28 -18.12 -27.65
C TYR A 64 -45.45 -17.33 -26.36
N GLY A 65 -44.83 -16.14 -26.29
CA GLY A 65 -44.89 -15.18 -25.20
C GLY A 65 -44.14 -15.62 -23.95
N ASN A 66 -43.07 -14.89 -23.59
CA ASN A 66 -42.18 -15.22 -22.48
C ASN A 66 -41.84 -16.70 -22.40
N ALA A 67 -41.56 -17.30 -23.56
CA ALA A 67 -41.22 -18.68 -23.69
C ALA A 67 -39.93 -19.03 -22.95
N LEU A 68 -39.94 -20.16 -22.23
CA LEU A 68 -38.85 -20.63 -21.39
C LEU A 68 -38.55 -22.09 -21.69
N VAL A 69 -37.31 -22.44 -21.92
CA VAL A 69 -36.79 -23.81 -22.01
C VAL A 69 -35.65 -23.98 -21.02
N LYS A 70 -35.77 -25.01 -20.16
CA LYS A 70 -34.73 -25.35 -19.17
C LYS A 70 -34.21 -26.77 -19.43
N PHE A 71 -32.92 -26.91 -19.42
CA PHE A 71 -32.19 -28.16 -19.53
C PHE A 71 -31.02 -28.17 -18.57
N GLY A 72 -31.13 -28.83 -17.47
CA GLY A 72 -30.14 -28.79 -16.39
C GLY A 72 -29.91 -27.38 -15.85
N LYS A 73 -28.66 -26.87 -16.00
CA LYS A 73 -28.29 -25.50 -15.61
C LYS A 73 -28.51 -24.46 -16.71
N ILE A 74 -28.91 -24.92 -17.89
CA ILE A 74 -29.15 -24.06 -19.05
C ILE A 74 -30.59 -23.56 -19.01
N GLU A 75 -30.77 -22.25 -19.17
CA GLU A 75 -32.08 -21.59 -19.27
C GLU A 75 -32.08 -20.70 -20.51
N LEU A 76 -33.08 -20.89 -21.39
CA LEU A 76 -33.29 -20.07 -22.58
C LEU A 76 -34.67 -19.43 -22.49
N LYS A 77 -34.70 -18.08 -22.45
CA LYS A 77 -35.93 -17.28 -22.48
C LYS A 77 -36.01 -16.52 -23.81
N ALA A 78 -37.20 -16.44 -24.37
CA ALA A 78 -37.45 -15.63 -25.58
C ALA A 78 -38.92 -15.28 -25.77
N GLY A 79 -39.23 -14.39 -26.68
CA GLY A 79 -40.60 -14.14 -27.08
C GLY A 79 -41.24 -15.34 -27.82
N TYR A 80 -40.47 -16.01 -28.66
CA TYR A 80 -40.88 -17.17 -29.42
C TYR A 80 -39.76 -18.20 -29.45
N ILE A 81 -40.10 -19.46 -29.12
CA ILE A 81 -39.19 -20.62 -29.18
C ILE A 81 -39.82 -21.75 -30.00
N GLU A 82 -39.05 -22.23 -30.98
CA GLU A 82 -39.35 -23.44 -31.76
C GLU A 82 -38.40 -24.55 -31.28
N TYR A 83 -38.97 -25.66 -30.81
CA TYR A 83 -38.23 -26.84 -30.42
C TYR A 83 -38.55 -28.02 -31.34
N ASP A 84 -37.54 -28.54 -32.04
CA ASP A 84 -37.60 -29.71 -32.90
C ASP A 84 -37.22 -30.95 -32.09
N LEU A 85 -38.18 -31.79 -31.74
CA LEU A 85 -37.99 -32.98 -30.94
C LEU A 85 -37.13 -34.03 -31.65
N LYS A 86 -37.29 -34.18 -32.98
CA LYS A 86 -36.55 -35.14 -33.80
C LYS A 86 -35.08 -34.67 -33.99
N GLY A 87 -34.91 -33.44 -34.37
CA GLY A 87 -33.58 -32.83 -34.62
C GLY A 87 -32.87 -32.37 -33.35
N LYS A 88 -33.54 -32.47 -32.17
CA LYS A 88 -33.03 -31.97 -30.88
C LYS A 88 -32.48 -30.54 -30.93
N ASN A 89 -33.13 -29.70 -31.77
CA ASN A 89 -32.77 -28.32 -31.99
C ASN A 89 -33.78 -27.37 -31.37
N VAL A 90 -33.30 -26.34 -30.67
CA VAL A 90 -34.12 -25.22 -30.22
C VAL A 90 -33.71 -23.97 -30.98
N LYS A 91 -34.69 -23.17 -31.43
CA LYS A 91 -34.46 -21.84 -32.02
C LYS A 91 -35.29 -20.81 -31.27
N ALA A 92 -34.70 -19.69 -30.94
CA ALA A 92 -35.33 -18.64 -30.16
C ALA A 92 -35.26 -17.31 -30.88
N TYR A 93 -36.37 -16.57 -30.89
CA TYR A 93 -36.54 -15.29 -31.58
C TYR A 93 -37.29 -14.28 -30.70
N PRO A 94 -37.08 -12.97 -30.90
CA PRO A 94 -37.94 -11.95 -30.32
C PRO A 94 -39.34 -11.99 -30.97
N ILE A 95 -40.31 -11.39 -30.30
CA ILE A 95 -41.64 -11.11 -30.88
C ILE A 95 -41.79 -9.60 -31.15
N LEU A 96 -42.78 -9.24 -31.94
CA LEU A 96 -43.15 -7.84 -32.16
C LEU A 96 -44.22 -7.45 -31.14
N ASP A 97 -44.10 -6.26 -30.57
CA ASP A 97 -45.15 -5.63 -29.78
C ASP A 97 -46.23 -5.00 -30.67
N SER A 98 -47.28 -4.43 -30.09
CA SER A 98 -48.37 -3.77 -30.83
C SER A 98 -47.92 -2.54 -31.64
N ALA A 99 -46.76 -1.98 -31.35
CA ALA A 99 -46.14 -0.86 -32.04
C ALA A 99 -45.14 -1.30 -33.13
N GLY A 100 -44.96 -2.60 -33.34
CA GLY A 100 -44.02 -3.17 -34.31
C GLY A 100 -42.57 -3.26 -33.84
N ASN A 101 -42.26 -2.96 -32.56
CA ASN A 101 -40.93 -3.07 -32.02
C ASN A 101 -40.61 -4.50 -31.60
N LYS A 102 -39.35 -4.92 -31.80
CA LYS A 102 -38.90 -6.23 -31.31
C LYS A 102 -38.74 -6.20 -29.79
N VAL A 103 -39.42 -7.09 -29.09
CA VAL A 103 -39.38 -7.25 -27.63
C VAL A 103 -39.13 -8.72 -27.27
N GLN A 104 -38.79 -8.98 -26.01
CA GLN A 104 -38.51 -10.33 -25.47
C GLN A 104 -37.39 -11.04 -26.27
N PHE A 105 -36.26 -10.33 -26.42
CA PHE A 105 -35.08 -10.91 -27.07
C PHE A 105 -34.65 -12.19 -26.41
N PRO A 106 -34.08 -13.17 -27.17
CA PRO A 106 -33.51 -14.37 -26.62
C PRO A 106 -32.44 -14.07 -25.57
N GLU A 107 -32.61 -14.66 -24.39
CA GLU A 107 -31.67 -14.61 -23.28
C GLU A 107 -31.28 -16.02 -22.90
N PHE A 108 -29.99 -16.30 -22.91
CA PHE A 108 -29.40 -17.59 -22.57
C PHE A 108 -28.58 -17.47 -21.32
N THR A 109 -28.81 -18.38 -20.37
CA THR A 109 -28.08 -18.49 -19.12
C THR A 109 -27.49 -19.89 -18.98
N ASP A 110 -26.17 -19.98 -18.71
CA ASP A 110 -25.47 -21.22 -18.33
C ASP A 110 -24.70 -20.96 -17.02
N GLY A 111 -25.28 -21.34 -15.92
CA GLY A 111 -24.74 -21.08 -14.58
C GLY A 111 -24.70 -19.58 -14.26
N ASN A 112 -23.50 -18.97 -14.22
CA ASN A 112 -23.30 -17.55 -13.90
C ASN A 112 -23.12 -16.66 -15.16
N GLU A 113 -23.18 -17.23 -16.35
CA GLU A 113 -22.98 -16.51 -17.61
C GLU A 113 -24.33 -16.27 -18.28
N THR A 114 -24.69 -15.03 -18.52
CA THR A 114 -25.90 -14.63 -19.21
C THR A 114 -25.54 -13.76 -20.42
N PHE A 115 -26.16 -14.01 -21.56
CA PHE A 115 -26.03 -13.18 -22.74
C PHE A 115 -27.33 -13.07 -23.52
N THR A 116 -27.54 -11.96 -24.19
CA THR A 116 -28.69 -11.67 -25.01
C THR A 116 -28.31 -11.66 -26.50
N ALA A 117 -29.28 -11.98 -27.38
CA ALA A 117 -29.06 -11.98 -28.82
C ALA A 117 -30.32 -11.67 -29.61
N LYS A 118 -30.13 -11.41 -30.90
CA LYS A 118 -31.27 -11.21 -31.84
C LYS A 118 -31.90 -12.55 -32.22
N MET A 119 -31.12 -13.61 -32.34
CA MET A 119 -31.56 -14.97 -32.64
C MET A 119 -30.58 -15.97 -32.03
N MET A 120 -31.08 -17.08 -31.49
CA MET A 120 -30.28 -18.20 -30.98
C MET A 120 -30.80 -19.52 -31.53
N ALA A 121 -29.86 -20.40 -31.85
CA ALA A 121 -30.13 -21.78 -32.15
C ALA A 121 -29.17 -22.66 -31.34
N TYR A 122 -29.70 -23.72 -30.70
CA TYR A 122 -28.91 -24.67 -29.90
C TYR A 122 -29.30 -26.09 -30.21
N ASN A 123 -28.35 -26.98 -30.38
CA ASN A 123 -28.57 -28.41 -30.57
C ASN A 123 -28.13 -29.16 -29.31
N PHE A 124 -29.06 -29.85 -28.66
CA PHE A 124 -28.83 -30.57 -27.41
C PHE A 124 -27.94 -31.80 -27.56
N GLU A 125 -27.93 -32.41 -28.73
CA GLU A 125 -27.11 -33.60 -29.01
C GLU A 125 -25.66 -33.24 -29.30
N THR A 126 -25.45 -32.34 -30.24
CA THR A 126 -24.07 -31.89 -30.61
C THR A 126 -23.51 -30.86 -29.68
N LYS A 127 -24.31 -30.28 -28.77
CA LYS A 127 -23.96 -29.21 -27.84
C LYS A 127 -23.36 -27.98 -28.53
N LYS A 128 -23.76 -27.74 -29.82
CA LYS A 128 -23.34 -26.57 -30.59
C LYS A 128 -24.41 -25.49 -30.58
N ALA A 129 -23.97 -24.23 -30.46
CA ALA A 129 -24.87 -23.08 -30.59
C ALA A 129 -24.48 -22.20 -31.77
N TYR A 130 -25.48 -21.56 -32.35
CA TYR A 130 -25.35 -20.47 -33.31
C TYR A 130 -26.15 -19.28 -32.80
N VAL A 131 -25.53 -18.10 -32.79
CA VAL A 131 -26.12 -16.89 -32.20
C VAL A 131 -25.89 -15.72 -33.13
N GLU A 132 -26.93 -14.90 -33.37
CA GLU A 132 -26.86 -13.68 -34.15
C GLU A 132 -27.10 -12.46 -33.28
N GLY A 133 -26.28 -11.40 -33.49
CA GLY A 133 -26.38 -10.13 -32.80
C GLY A 133 -26.23 -10.26 -31.28
N SER A 134 -25.17 -10.89 -30.84
CA SER A 134 -24.91 -11.12 -29.41
C SER A 134 -24.24 -9.93 -28.74
N ARG A 135 -24.58 -9.73 -27.46
CA ARG A 135 -23.89 -8.83 -26.54
C ARG A 135 -23.52 -9.59 -25.29
N SER A 136 -22.25 -9.52 -24.90
CA SER A 136 -21.73 -10.20 -23.72
C SER A 136 -20.70 -9.34 -23.00
N LYS A 137 -20.71 -9.38 -21.66
CA LYS A 137 -19.66 -8.78 -20.83
C LYS A 137 -18.55 -9.81 -20.65
N GLN A 138 -17.32 -9.43 -21.02
CA GLN A 138 -16.14 -10.26 -20.89
C GLN A 138 -15.06 -9.49 -20.10
N GLY A 139 -14.83 -9.89 -18.85
CA GLY A 139 -13.94 -9.16 -17.94
C GLY A 139 -14.45 -7.75 -17.66
N GLU A 140 -13.64 -6.73 -17.97
CA GLU A 140 -13.99 -5.31 -17.81
C GLU A 140 -14.58 -4.70 -19.09
N GLY A 141 -14.70 -5.47 -20.18
CA GLY A 141 -15.16 -4.98 -21.47
C GLY A 141 -16.45 -5.65 -21.95
N PHE A 142 -17.05 -5.06 -22.98
CA PHE A 142 -18.23 -5.55 -23.68
C PHE A 142 -17.81 -6.00 -25.07
N ILE A 143 -18.29 -7.18 -25.47
CA ILE A 143 -18.10 -7.72 -26.81
C ILE A 143 -19.47 -7.86 -27.48
N HIS A 144 -19.59 -7.34 -28.69
CA HIS A 144 -20.72 -7.51 -29.57
C HIS A 144 -20.25 -8.27 -30.80
N PHE A 145 -20.96 -9.30 -31.24
CA PHE A 145 -20.69 -10.01 -32.49
C PHE A 145 -21.97 -10.09 -33.35
N ASP A 146 -21.80 -9.93 -34.65
CA ASP A 146 -22.90 -10.17 -35.56
C ASP A 146 -23.27 -11.66 -35.63
N GLN A 147 -22.27 -12.53 -35.60
CA GLN A 147 -22.45 -13.98 -35.68
C GLN A 147 -21.50 -14.69 -34.73
N ILE A 148 -22.00 -15.66 -33.98
CA ILE A 148 -21.22 -16.52 -33.07
C ILE A 148 -21.55 -17.99 -33.31
N LYS A 149 -20.51 -18.84 -33.26
CA LYS A 149 -20.63 -20.29 -33.15
C LYS A 149 -19.95 -20.74 -31.86
N VAL A 150 -20.68 -21.48 -31.05
CA VAL A 150 -20.16 -22.07 -29.79
C VAL A 150 -20.02 -23.57 -29.99
N TYR A 151 -18.87 -24.11 -29.57
CA TYR A 151 -18.53 -25.51 -29.65
C TYR A 151 -18.70 -26.23 -28.30
N PRO A 152 -18.75 -27.58 -28.28
CA PRO A 152 -18.92 -28.36 -27.04
C PRO A 152 -17.86 -28.11 -25.98
N ASN A 153 -16.63 -27.77 -26.37
CA ASN A 153 -15.53 -27.37 -25.50
C ASN A 153 -15.67 -25.94 -24.98
N LYS A 154 -16.82 -25.28 -25.20
CA LYS A 154 -17.11 -23.86 -24.89
C LYS A 154 -16.23 -22.87 -25.65
N GLU A 155 -15.45 -23.31 -26.63
CA GLU A 155 -14.72 -22.42 -27.54
C GLU A 155 -15.74 -21.67 -28.42
N THR A 156 -15.58 -20.35 -28.50
CA THR A 156 -16.54 -19.48 -29.19
C THR A 156 -15.84 -18.78 -30.36
N HIS A 157 -16.39 -18.93 -31.58
CA HIS A 157 -15.92 -18.26 -32.78
C HIS A 157 -16.88 -17.13 -33.13
N GLY A 158 -16.37 -15.90 -33.14
CA GLY A 158 -17.15 -14.71 -33.50
C GLY A 158 -16.70 -14.10 -34.83
N LYS A 159 -17.64 -13.51 -35.56
CA LYS A 159 -17.43 -12.77 -36.80
C LYS A 159 -18.04 -11.37 -36.67
N ASN A 160 -17.34 -10.35 -37.21
CA ASN A 160 -17.72 -8.94 -37.18
C ASN A 160 -18.01 -8.48 -35.73
N GLY A 161 -16.95 -8.41 -34.94
CA GLY A 161 -17.06 -8.03 -33.53
C GLY A 161 -16.75 -6.56 -33.28
N LYS A 162 -17.29 -6.03 -32.20
CA LYS A 162 -16.90 -4.76 -31.59
C LYS A 162 -16.51 -5.03 -30.14
N TYR A 163 -15.31 -4.64 -29.74
CA TYR A 163 -14.85 -4.69 -28.35
C TYR A 163 -14.70 -3.29 -27.79
N THR A 164 -15.31 -3.02 -26.65
CA THR A 164 -15.28 -1.72 -25.99
C THR A 164 -15.35 -1.88 -24.48
N THR A 165 -14.91 -0.86 -23.72
CA THR A 165 -15.17 -0.75 -22.29
C THR A 165 -16.35 0.18 -21.97
N CYS A 166 -16.99 0.76 -23.01
CA CYS A 166 -18.20 1.56 -22.89
C CYS A 166 -19.42 0.64 -22.83
N ASP A 167 -20.33 0.85 -21.90
CA ASP A 167 -21.53 0.03 -21.68
C ASP A 167 -22.75 0.46 -22.51
N LEU A 168 -22.62 1.49 -23.35
CA LEU A 168 -23.67 1.96 -24.22
C LEU A 168 -23.91 1.01 -25.43
N ASP A 169 -25.12 0.96 -25.93
CA ASP A 169 -25.47 0.20 -27.12
C ASP A 169 -24.74 0.71 -28.38
N HIS A 170 -24.50 2.03 -28.43
CA HIS A 170 -23.62 2.70 -29.40
C HIS A 170 -22.39 3.26 -28.64
N PRO A 171 -21.31 2.48 -28.55
CA PRO A 171 -20.14 2.91 -27.82
C PRO A 171 -19.40 4.05 -28.52
N HIS A 172 -18.91 5.03 -27.75
CA HIS A 172 -18.14 6.15 -28.27
C HIS A 172 -16.82 5.74 -28.93
N TYR A 173 -16.27 4.60 -28.54
CA TYR A 173 -15.08 4.01 -29.15
C TYR A 173 -15.13 2.49 -29.04
N TYR A 174 -14.59 1.82 -30.04
CA TYR A 174 -14.50 0.37 -30.07
C TYR A 174 -13.42 -0.12 -31.01
N PHE A 175 -12.89 -1.29 -30.73
CA PHE A 175 -12.11 -2.05 -31.71
C PHE A 175 -13.05 -2.88 -32.56
N LYS A 176 -13.12 -2.57 -33.86
CA LYS A 176 -13.81 -3.42 -34.84
C LYS A 176 -12.93 -4.62 -35.13
N ILE A 177 -13.44 -5.83 -34.92
CA ILE A 177 -12.73 -7.10 -35.03
C ILE A 177 -13.39 -7.89 -36.18
N SER A 178 -12.60 -8.33 -37.17
CA SER A 178 -13.13 -9.11 -38.30
C SER A 178 -13.56 -10.52 -37.88
N LYS A 179 -12.71 -11.22 -37.12
CA LYS A 179 -12.95 -12.57 -36.57
C LYS A 179 -12.29 -12.68 -35.21
N ALA A 180 -12.89 -13.44 -34.29
CA ALA A 180 -12.26 -13.75 -33.01
C ALA A 180 -12.53 -15.18 -32.57
N ILE A 181 -11.59 -15.74 -31.81
CA ILE A 181 -11.72 -17.02 -31.11
C ILE A 181 -11.60 -16.73 -29.62
N ILE A 182 -12.65 -17.03 -28.87
CA ILE A 182 -12.68 -16.89 -27.41
C ILE A 182 -12.45 -18.26 -26.82
N LYS A 183 -11.34 -18.43 -26.09
CA LYS A 183 -11.06 -19.64 -25.30
C LYS A 183 -11.38 -19.37 -23.84
N PRO A 184 -12.38 -20.05 -23.26
CA PRO A 184 -12.81 -19.83 -21.88
C PRO A 184 -11.66 -19.92 -20.90
N GLY A 185 -11.56 -18.94 -19.98
CA GLY A 185 -10.52 -18.92 -18.94
C GLY A 185 -9.08 -18.78 -19.44
N ASN A 186 -8.87 -18.49 -20.73
CA ASN A 186 -7.54 -18.34 -21.31
C ASN A 186 -7.38 -16.97 -22.00
N LYS A 187 -7.68 -16.87 -23.27
CA LYS A 187 -7.44 -15.67 -24.08
C LYS A 187 -8.48 -15.52 -25.18
N ILE A 188 -8.66 -14.30 -25.66
CA ILE A 188 -9.38 -13.97 -26.86
C ILE A 188 -8.33 -13.69 -27.94
N ILE A 189 -8.39 -14.44 -29.04
CA ILE A 189 -7.54 -14.26 -30.20
C ILE A 189 -8.37 -13.52 -31.23
N ALA A 190 -8.03 -12.27 -31.52
CA ALA A 190 -8.68 -11.46 -32.53
C ALA A 190 -7.87 -11.44 -33.82
N GLY A 191 -8.56 -11.56 -34.97
CA GLY A 191 -7.98 -11.31 -36.30
C GLY A 191 -7.77 -9.81 -36.51
N PRO A 192 -7.70 -9.32 -37.77
CA PRO A 192 -7.49 -7.91 -38.03
C PRO A 192 -8.49 -7.05 -37.26
N LEU A 193 -7.95 -6.05 -36.55
CA LEU A 193 -8.74 -5.15 -35.71
C LEU A 193 -8.32 -3.70 -35.98
N MET A 194 -9.27 -2.79 -35.89
CA MET A 194 -9.10 -1.35 -36.11
C MET A 194 -9.87 -0.57 -35.04
N LEU A 195 -9.26 0.49 -34.51
CA LEU A 195 -9.91 1.37 -33.56
C LEU A 195 -10.84 2.35 -34.28
N TYR A 196 -12.07 2.45 -33.80
CA TYR A 196 -13.07 3.44 -34.18
C TYR A 196 -13.36 4.36 -33.01
N ILE A 197 -13.49 5.66 -33.27
CA ILE A 197 -13.93 6.67 -32.32
C ILE A 197 -15.10 7.40 -32.92
N SER A 198 -16.27 7.39 -32.29
CA SER A 198 -17.52 7.92 -32.80
C SER A 198 -17.81 7.45 -34.23
N ASP A 199 -17.63 6.14 -34.48
CA ASP A 199 -17.79 5.46 -35.78
C ASP A 199 -16.81 5.90 -36.90
N ILE A 200 -15.84 6.77 -36.59
CA ILE A 200 -14.79 7.18 -37.52
C ILE A 200 -13.59 6.26 -37.38
N PRO A 201 -13.12 5.61 -38.47
CA PRO A 201 -11.94 4.76 -38.40
C PRO A 201 -10.67 5.58 -38.13
N THR A 202 -9.87 5.15 -37.18
CA THR A 202 -8.55 5.73 -36.91
C THR A 202 -7.47 4.99 -37.69
N PRO A 203 -6.27 5.56 -37.89
CA PRO A 203 -5.15 4.85 -38.52
C PRO A 203 -4.56 3.74 -37.62
N LEU A 204 -5.10 3.53 -36.41
CA LEU A 204 -4.66 2.47 -35.51
C LEU A 204 -5.31 1.14 -35.90
N ALA A 205 -4.59 0.35 -36.69
CA ALA A 205 -4.98 -0.99 -37.10
C ALA A 205 -3.90 -2.00 -36.71
N LEU A 206 -4.32 -3.19 -36.28
CA LEU A 206 -3.43 -4.29 -35.95
C LEU A 206 -3.84 -5.53 -36.76
N PRO A 207 -2.89 -6.31 -37.30
CA PRO A 207 -3.20 -7.51 -38.08
C PRO A 207 -3.80 -8.61 -37.22
N PHE A 208 -3.49 -8.63 -35.92
CA PHE A 208 -4.05 -9.55 -34.92
C PHE A 208 -3.90 -8.95 -33.51
N GLY A 209 -4.71 -9.43 -32.56
CA GLY A 209 -4.65 -9.02 -31.16
C GLY A 209 -4.93 -10.19 -30.22
N PHE A 210 -4.34 -10.12 -29.03
CA PHE A 210 -4.61 -11.04 -27.94
C PHE A 210 -5.18 -10.25 -26.76
N PHE A 211 -6.37 -10.61 -26.32
CA PHE A 211 -6.96 -10.04 -25.12
C PHE A 211 -7.02 -11.10 -24.03
N PRO A 212 -6.56 -10.81 -22.81
CA PRO A 212 -6.64 -11.77 -21.72
C PRO A 212 -8.10 -11.99 -21.31
N ASN A 213 -8.53 -13.24 -21.29
CA ASN A 213 -9.85 -13.67 -20.79
C ASN A 213 -9.67 -14.52 -19.53
N GLN A 214 -8.75 -14.12 -18.66
CA GLN A 214 -8.42 -14.85 -17.44
C GLN A 214 -8.70 -13.98 -16.22
N LYS A 215 -9.20 -14.60 -15.14
CA LYS A 215 -9.16 -14.04 -13.78
C LYS A 215 -7.73 -13.95 -13.23
N ARG A 216 -6.73 -14.55 -13.90
CA ARG A 216 -5.31 -14.56 -13.53
C ARG A 216 -4.50 -13.70 -14.48
N LYS A 217 -3.47 -13.05 -13.93
CA LYS A 217 -2.52 -12.26 -14.73
C LYS A 217 -1.79 -13.17 -15.71
N GLY A 218 -1.85 -12.86 -16.99
CA GLY A 218 -1.12 -13.57 -18.05
C GLY A 218 0.25 -12.94 -18.31
N ALA A 219 1.22 -13.74 -18.78
CA ALA A 219 2.47 -13.23 -19.32
C ALA A 219 2.21 -12.49 -20.65
N GLY A 220 2.99 -11.45 -20.96
CA GLY A 220 2.77 -10.66 -22.17
C GLY A 220 3.88 -9.67 -22.47
N ILE A 221 3.90 -9.22 -23.72
CA ILE A 221 4.82 -8.19 -24.22
C ILE A 221 4.34 -6.83 -23.75
N ILE A 222 5.26 -6.00 -23.28
CA ILE A 222 5.03 -4.60 -22.95
C ILE A 222 5.48 -3.78 -24.17
N ILE A 223 4.53 -3.11 -24.79
CA ILE A 223 4.80 -2.28 -25.97
C ILE A 223 5.55 -1.03 -25.51
N PRO A 224 6.71 -0.70 -26.15
CA PRO A 224 7.45 0.49 -25.79
C PRO A 224 6.68 1.76 -26.14
N THR A 225 6.91 2.82 -25.38
CA THR A 225 6.41 4.16 -25.70
C THR A 225 7.46 4.91 -26.49
N TYR A 226 7.03 5.68 -27.48
CA TYR A 226 7.88 6.60 -28.23
C TYR A 226 8.22 7.82 -27.37
N ASP A 227 9.46 8.25 -27.42
CA ASP A 227 9.96 9.46 -26.76
C ASP A 227 10.92 10.22 -27.67
N ASN A 228 10.94 11.55 -27.52
CA ASN A 228 11.88 12.41 -28.21
C ASN A 228 12.56 13.33 -27.21
N ASN A 229 13.80 13.06 -26.91
CA ASN A 229 14.59 13.79 -25.93
C ASN A 229 15.68 14.60 -26.61
N VAL A 230 15.81 15.87 -26.23
CA VAL A 230 16.79 16.81 -26.83
C VAL A 230 18.22 16.29 -26.67
N SER A 231 18.57 15.70 -25.53
CA SER A 231 19.91 15.22 -25.23
C SER A 231 20.22 13.84 -25.83
N TRP A 232 19.23 12.94 -25.90
CA TRP A 232 19.41 11.54 -26.27
C TRP A 232 18.86 11.17 -27.65
N GLY A 233 18.12 12.10 -28.27
CA GLY A 233 17.46 11.88 -29.56
C GLY A 233 16.14 11.15 -29.43
N VAL A 234 15.72 10.52 -30.51
CA VAL A 234 14.49 9.73 -30.60
C VAL A 234 14.71 8.35 -29.97
N GLY A 235 13.74 7.83 -29.24
CA GLY A 235 13.87 6.56 -28.56
C GLY A 235 12.56 5.82 -28.32
N PHE A 236 12.73 4.60 -27.86
CA PHE A 236 11.66 3.74 -27.37
C PHE A 236 11.90 3.41 -25.89
N LEU A 237 10.91 3.72 -25.05
CA LEU A 237 10.99 3.55 -23.61
C LEU A 237 10.18 2.36 -23.12
N ASN A 238 10.76 1.65 -22.12
CA ASN A 238 10.05 0.67 -21.31
C ASN A 238 9.38 -0.46 -22.11
N GLY A 239 9.90 -0.79 -23.31
CA GLY A 239 9.50 -1.99 -24.04
C GLY A 239 10.03 -3.23 -23.33
N GLY A 240 9.25 -4.34 -23.29
CA GLY A 240 9.75 -5.51 -22.60
C GLY A 240 8.75 -6.65 -22.46
N TYR A 241 8.90 -7.39 -21.37
CA TYR A 241 8.10 -8.56 -21.10
C TYR A 241 7.68 -8.67 -19.64
N TYR A 242 6.41 -9.02 -19.42
CA TYR A 242 5.81 -9.26 -18.11
C TYR A 242 5.62 -10.76 -17.87
N VAL A 243 6.09 -11.26 -16.74
CA VAL A 243 5.99 -12.68 -16.33
C VAL A 243 5.36 -12.78 -14.94
N PRO A 244 4.17 -13.35 -14.79
CA PRO A 244 3.63 -13.69 -13.48
C PRO A 244 4.17 -15.05 -13.01
N PHE A 245 4.74 -15.09 -11.80
CA PHE A 245 5.12 -16.32 -11.11
C PHE A 245 4.01 -16.71 -10.12
N GLY A 246 2.93 -17.29 -10.65
CA GLY A 246 1.73 -17.61 -9.89
C GLY A 246 0.94 -16.36 -9.47
N GLU A 247 0.28 -16.43 -8.32
CA GLU A 247 -0.59 -15.34 -7.82
C GLU A 247 0.14 -14.34 -6.92
N LYS A 248 1.31 -14.70 -6.42
CA LYS A 248 2.00 -13.97 -5.35
C LYS A 248 3.16 -13.11 -5.81
N VAL A 249 3.77 -13.42 -6.94
CA VAL A 249 4.96 -12.73 -7.44
C VAL A 249 4.80 -12.44 -8.92
N ASP A 250 5.25 -11.29 -9.38
CA ASP A 250 5.40 -10.97 -10.79
C ASP A 250 6.77 -10.33 -11.07
N LEU A 251 7.18 -10.40 -12.33
CA LEU A 251 8.40 -9.78 -12.82
C LEU A 251 8.08 -9.05 -14.12
N GLN A 252 8.52 -7.81 -14.19
CA GLN A 252 8.49 -6.98 -15.38
C GLN A 252 9.91 -6.61 -15.76
N LEU A 253 10.35 -7.07 -16.92
CA LEU A 253 11.65 -6.72 -17.51
C LEU A 253 11.41 -5.76 -18.65
N THR A 254 11.98 -4.56 -18.59
CA THR A 254 11.85 -3.54 -19.63
C THR A 254 13.19 -2.96 -20.02
N GLY A 255 13.30 -2.59 -21.30
CA GLY A 255 14.43 -1.88 -21.85
C GLY A 255 14.01 -0.57 -22.50
N SER A 256 14.95 0.36 -22.57
CA SER A 256 14.82 1.64 -23.24
C SER A 256 16.06 1.87 -24.10
N ILE A 257 15.89 2.43 -25.28
CA ILE A 257 17.00 2.71 -26.22
C ILE A 257 16.73 4.00 -26.96
N TYR A 258 17.78 4.80 -27.16
CA TYR A 258 17.75 6.06 -27.88
C TYR A 258 18.75 6.07 -29.04
N THR A 259 18.48 6.87 -30.06
CA THR A 259 19.29 6.95 -31.28
C THR A 259 20.71 7.42 -31.06
N ARG A 260 20.98 8.24 -30.01
CA ARG A 260 22.33 8.70 -29.66
C ARG A 260 23.10 7.73 -28.77
N GLY A 261 22.67 6.46 -28.67
CA GLY A 261 23.39 5.40 -27.96
C GLY A 261 23.08 5.28 -26.47
N THR A 262 22.22 6.11 -25.90
CA THR A 262 21.72 5.97 -24.53
C THR A 262 20.78 4.75 -24.45
N TRP A 263 20.99 3.88 -23.48
CA TRP A 263 20.12 2.74 -23.24
C TRP A 263 19.99 2.40 -21.75
N GLY A 264 18.92 1.73 -21.40
CA GLY A 264 18.66 1.32 -20.02
C GLY A 264 17.88 0.02 -19.92
N LEU A 265 18.08 -0.68 -18.80
CA LEU A 265 17.35 -1.88 -18.42
C LEU A 265 16.70 -1.67 -17.08
N ARG A 266 15.47 -2.14 -16.93
CA ARG A 266 14.71 -2.08 -15.67
C ARG A 266 14.07 -3.43 -15.38
N ALA A 267 14.26 -3.92 -14.17
CA ALA A 267 13.57 -5.08 -13.63
C ALA A 267 12.70 -4.67 -12.45
N ILE A 268 11.41 -4.94 -12.50
CA ILE A 268 10.46 -4.68 -11.41
C ILE A 268 9.83 -6.01 -11.02
N SER A 269 10.03 -6.41 -9.77
CA SER A 269 9.36 -7.57 -9.18
C SER A 269 8.42 -7.10 -8.08
N ARG A 270 7.14 -7.46 -8.18
CA ARG A 270 6.14 -7.19 -7.16
C ARG A 270 5.75 -8.51 -6.52
N TYR A 271 5.66 -8.50 -5.19
CA TYR A 271 5.23 -9.67 -4.45
C TYR A 271 4.18 -9.30 -3.40
N LYS A 272 3.18 -10.16 -3.28
CA LYS A 272 2.07 -9.95 -2.34
C LYS A 272 1.56 -11.28 -1.81
N ASN A 273 1.53 -11.42 -0.49
CA ASN A 273 0.82 -12.49 0.19
C ASN A 273 -0.30 -11.84 1.01
N ARG A 274 -1.57 -12.10 0.62
CA ARG A 274 -2.74 -11.50 1.26
C ARG A 274 -2.71 -11.70 2.77
N TYR A 275 -3.00 -10.65 3.51
CA TYR A 275 -3.02 -10.61 4.98
C TYR A 275 -1.68 -10.92 5.67
N LYS A 276 -0.56 -10.95 4.92
CA LYS A 276 0.77 -11.20 5.48
C LYS A 276 1.75 -10.08 5.16
N TYR A 277 2.04 -9.86 3.89
CA TYR A 277 2.98 -8.83 3.44
C TYR A 277 2.80 -8.48 1.96
N SER A 278 3.34 -7.33 1.58
CA SER A 278 3.49 -6.92 0.19
C SER A 278 4.79 -6.15 0.00
N GLY A 279 5.33 -6.20 -1.19
CA GLY A 279 6.54 -5.44 -1.50
C GLY A 279 6.79 -5.33 -3.00
N ASN A 280 7.79 -4.52 -3.32
CA ASN A 280 8.25 -4.25 -4.67
C ASN A 280 9.77 -4.10 -4.66
N LEU A 281 10.45 -4.79 -5.56
CA LEU A 281 11.88 -4.63 -5.83
C LEU A 281 12.04 -4.10 -7.26
N GLN A 282 12.71 -2.98 -7.41
CA GLN A 282 13.06 -2.38 -8.69
C GLN A 282 14.57 -2.24 -8.79
N LEU A 283 15.12 -2.74 -9.87
CA LEU A 283 16.52 -2.60 -10.26
C LEU A 283 16.55 -1.86 -11.59
N THR A 284 17.39 -0.84 -11.72
CA THR A 284 17.56 -0.08 -12.95
C THR A 284 19.06 0.06 -13.23
N TYR A 285 19.43 -0.15 -14.46
CA TYR A 285 20.77 0.12 -14.97
C TYR A 285 20.66 0.95 -16.24
N GLN A 286 21.49 1.96 -16.38
CA GLN A 286 21.47 2.89 -17.50
C GLN A 286 22.90 3.23 -17.92
N ASN A 287 23.08 3.36 -19.22
CA ASN A 287 24.29 3.90 -19.83
C ASN A 287 23.87 5.14 -20.63
N ASN A 288 24.18 6.31 -20.08
CA ASN A 288 23.76 7.58 -20.64
C ASN A 288 24.91 8.20 -21.44
N LEU A 289 24.60 8.60 -22.66
CA LEU A 289 25.49 9.32 -23.56
C LEU A 289 24.85 10.69 -23.82
N ASN A 290 25.48 11.75 -23.33
CA ASN A 290 25.03 13.12 -23.53
C ASN A 290 25.97 13.81 -24.55
N GLY A 291 25.39 14.44 -25.55
CA GLY A 291 26.11 15.03 -26.66
C GLY A 291 26.37 14.05 -27.81
N ASP A 292 27.09 14.50 -28.82
CA ASP A 292 27.50 13.71 -29.97
C ASP A 292 28.98 13.37 -29.86
N GLU A 293 29.33 12.07 -29.94
CA GLU A 293 30.72 11.60 -29.84
C GLU A 293 31.60 12.16 -30.95
N ALA A 294 31.03 12.38 -32.15
CA ALA A 294 31.72 12.98 -33.28
C ALA A 294 32.00 14.49 -33.12
N LEU A 295 31.28 15.17 -32.23
CA LEU A 295 31.38 16.57 -31.93
C LEU A 295 31.88 16.86 -30.49
N GLN A 296 32.65 15.94 -29.92
CA GLN A 296 33.08 15.92 -28.52
C GLN A 296 33.74 17.27 -28.09
N GLU A 297 34.56 17.83 -28.94
CA GLU A 297 35.25 19.09 -28.66
C GLU A 297 34.34 20.33 -28.66
N LEU A 298 33.21 20.28 -29.38
CA LEU A 298 32.28 21.39 -29.58
C LEU A 298 31.06 21.34 -28.67
N THR A 299 30.58 20.16 -28.29
CA THR A 299 29.26 19.97 -27.63
C THR A 299 29.35 19.41 -26.20
N GLY A 300 30.55 19.11 -25.70
CA GLY A 300 30.69 18.55 -24.34
C GLY A 300 30.11 17.15 -24.21
N PHE A 301 30.67 16.18 -24.95
CA PHE A 301 30.28 14.77 -24.83
C PHE A 301 30.58 14.22 -23.42
N SER A 302 29.61 13.58 -22.83
CA SER A 302 29.79 12.87 -21.55
C SER A 302 29.14 11.50 -21.54
N LYS A 303 29.84 10.51 -21.00
CA LYS A 303 29.37 9.15 -20.81
C LYS A 303 29.26 8.86 -19.33
N SER A 304 28.08 8.47 -18.88
CA SER A 304 27.85 8.13 -17.47
C SER A 304 27.03 6.84 -17.33
N LYS A 305 27.39 6.07 -16.32
CA LYS A 305 26.61 4.87 -15.93
C LYS A 305 25.82 5.21 -14.68
N ALA A 306 24.54 4.92 -14.69
CA ALA A 306 23.67 5.10 -13.53
C ALA A 306 22.99 3.77 -13.18
N TYR A 307 22.92 3.48 -11.90
CA TYR A 307 22.18 2.34 -11.40
C TYR A 307 21.37 2.72 -10.17
N SER A 308 20.18 2.16 -10.08
CA SER A 308 19.32 2.38 -8.91
C SER A 308 18.72 1.08 -8.41
N ILE A 309 18.58 1.01 -7.10
CA ILE A 309 17.92 -0.08 -6.38
C ILE A 309 16.84 0.55 -5.53
N ARG A 310 15.60 0.08 -5.69
CA ARG A 310 14.49 0.47 -4.81
C ARG A 310 13.79 -0.78 -4.32
N TRP A 311 13.71 -0.93 -3.01
CA TRP A 311 13.01 -2.04 -2.38
C TRP A 311 12.04 -1.52 -1.32
N THR A 312 10.78 -1.88 -1.47
CA THR A 312 9.76 -1.60 -0.45
C THR A 312 9.18 -2.91 0.04
N HIS A 313 9.05 -3.04 1.36
CA HIS A 313 8.40 -4.17 2.01
C HIS A 313 7.52 -3.67 3.14
N ASN A 314 6.26 -4.09 3.14
CA ASN A 314 5.31 -3.75 4.18
C ASN A 314 4.66 -5.04 4.70
N GLN A 315 4.82 -5.30 5.97
CA GLN A 315 4.14 -6.37 6.67
C GLN A 315 2.73 -5.92 7.06
N ASP A 316 1.72 -6.77 6.83
CA ASP A 316 0.35 -6.49 7.28
C ASP A 316 0.28 -6.58 8.82
N PRO A 317 -0.18 -5.53 9.52
CA PRO A 317 -0.31 -5.55 10.97
C PRO A 317 -1.20 -6.66 11.51
N LYS A 318 -2.18 -7.12 10.72
CA LYS A 318 -3.08 -8.21 11.08
C LYS A 318 -2.40 -9.57 11.09
N ALA A 319 -1.32 -9.74 10.32
CA ALA A 319 -0.58 -11.00 10.26
C ALA A 319 0.14 -11.33 11.56
N ARG A 320 0.73 -10.31 12.18
CA ARG A 320 1.49 -10.42 13.43
C ARG A 320 1.27 -9.17 14.27
N PRO A 321 0.22 -9.10 15.10
CA PRO A 321 -0.13 -7.91 15.87
C PRO A 321 0.99 -7.40 16.79
N ASN A 322 1.87 -8.30 17.22
CA ASN A 322 2.94 -8.00 18.16
C ASN A 322 4.31 -7.75 17.51
N SER A 323 4.40 -7.83 16.18
CA SER A 323 5.63 -7.51 15.45
C SER A 323 5.33 -6.95 14.08
N SER A 324 6.13 -5.98 13.64
CA SER A 324 6.06 -5.43 12.30
C SER A 324 7.45 -5.30 11.70
N PHE A 325 7.57 -5.62 10.42
CA PHE A 325 8.75 -5.40 9.63
C PHE A 325 8.40 -4.56 8.42
N ASN A 326 9.11 -3.45 8.23
CA ASN A 326 8.94 -2.55 7.10
C ASN A 326 10.32 -2.18 6.55
N ALA A 327 10.43 -2.14 5.24
CA ALA A 327 11.63 -1.69 4.56
C ALA A 327 11.26 -0.73 3.43
N ASN A 328 12.01 0.35 3.32
CA ASN A 328 11.98 1.27 2.21
C ASN A 328 13.44 1.64 1.90
N VAL A 329 14.04 0.89 0.99
CA VAL A 329 15.43 1.07 0.60
C VAL A 329 15.46 1.71 -0.77
N SER A 330 16.17 2.81 -0.91
CA SER A 330 16.38 3.53 -2.15
C SER A 330 17.84 3.93 -2.27
N TYR A 331 18.50 3.44 -3.30
CA TYR A 331 19.85 3.84 -3.67
C TYR A 331 19.85 4.27 -5.13
N ASN A 332 20.48 5.38 -5.41
CA ASN A 332 20.68 5.89 -6.77
C ASN A 332 22.10 6.43 -6.89
N SER A 333 22.86 5.88 -7.85
CA SER A 333 24.24 6.32 -8.09
C SER A 333 24.34 7.70 -8.77
N SER A 334 23.28 8.13 -9.48
CA SER A 334 23.24 9.42 -10.17
C SER A 334 21.81 9.89 -10.31
N ALA A 335 21.41 10.88 -9.50
CA ALA A 335 20.05 11.39 -9.48
C ALA A 335 19.65 12.14 -10.75
N ARG A 336 20.60 12.76 -11.46
CA ARG A 336 20.34 13.64 -12.63
C ARG A 336 20.13 12.90 -13.95
N ASN A 337 20.54 11.65 -14.06
CA ASN A 337 20.64 10.94 -15.34
C ASN A 337 19.68 9.74 -15.45
N ASP A 338 18.53 9.77 -14.76
CA ASP A 338 17.54 8.70 -14.87
C ASP A 338 16.63 8.92 -16.08
N ILE A 339 16.69 8.02 -17.07
CA ILE A 339 15.85 7.99 -18.29
C ILE A 339 14.36 8.04 -17.98
N ASN A 340 13.97 7.55 -16.81
CA ASN A 340 12.57 7.44 -16.41
C ASN A 340 12.12 8.54 -15.44
N GLN A 341 12.96 9.53 -15.20
CA GLN A 341 12.64 10.63 -14.31
C GLN A 341 11.75 11.63 -15.04
N THR A 342 10.54 11.81 -14.56
CA THR A 342 9.57 12.77 -15.09
C THR A 342 9.23 13.81 -14.03
N GLY A 343 9.14 15.08 -14.44
CA GLY A 343 8.69 16.18 -13.59
C GLY A 343 9.68 16.64 -12.51
N THR A 344 9.20 16.98 -11.33
CA THR A 344 9.96 17.60 -10.23
C THR A 344 11.04 16.70 -9.62
N GLY A 345 11.04 15.40 -9.90
CA GLY A 345 12.08 14.47 -9.41
C GLY A 345 13.51 14.81 -9.86
N PHE A 346 13.65 15.62 -10.92
CA PHE A 346 14.95 16.16 -11.35
C PHE A 346 15.57 17.13 -10.33
N LEU A 347 14.74 17.75 -9.47
CA LEU A 347 15.17 18.69 -8.44
C LEU A 347 15.48 18.02 -7.10
N ASP A 348 15.08 16.75 -6.92
CA ASP A 348 15.31 16.01 -5.69
C ASP A 348 16.77 15.51 -5.61
N ASN A 349 17.57 16.25 -4.86
CA ASN A 349 18.98 15.94 -4.60
C ASN A 349 19.17 15.05 -3.36
N SER A 350 18.10 14.47 -2.81
CA SER A 350 18.17 13.66 -1.60
C SER A 350 17.42 12.34 -1.75
N TYR A 351 17.94 11.30 -1.15
CA TYR A 351 17.30 10.00 -1.05
C TYR A 351 17.46 9.43 0.36
N SER A 352 16.47 8.66 0.78
CA SER A 352 16.51 8.04 2.10
C SER A 352 16.12 6.57 2.02
N SER A 353 16.80 5.78 2.83
CA SER A 353 16.51 4.36 3.02
C SER A 353 16.27 4.09 4.50
N ALA A 354 15.28 3.26 4.80
CA ALA A 354 15.01 2.85 6.16
C ALA A 354 14.50 1.41 6.20
N ILE A 355 15.02 0.64 7.15
CA ILE A 355 14.53 -0.67 7.52
C ILE A 355 14.15 -0.60 8.99
N SER A 356 12.94 -1.00 9.34
CA SER A 356 12.45 -1.00 10.71
C SER A 356 11.84 -2.34 11.09
N TYR A 357 12.19 -2.79 12.28
CA TYR A 357 11.57 -3.93 12.92
C TYR A 357 11.10 -3.54 14.31
N ARG A 358 9.81 -3.70 14.57
CA ARG A 358 9.21 -3.45 15.88
C ARG A 358 8.67 -4.74 16.46
N LYS A 359 8.91 -4.96 17.76
CA LYS A 359 8.29 -6.03 18.53
C LYS A 359 7.72 -5.49 19.84
N THR A 360 6.48 -5.80 20.10
CA THR A 360 5.80 -5.56 21.38
C THR A 360 5.66 -6.90 22.09
N PHE A 361 6.05 -6.96 23.35
CA PHE A 361 5.94 -8.19 24.13
C PHE A 361 4.55 -8.29 24.74
N PRO A 362 3.74 -9.29 24.37
CA PRO A 362 2.38 -9.44 24.87
C PRO A 362 2.33 -9.51 26.39
N ASN A 363 1.32 -8.91 27.00
CA ASN A 363 1.10 -8.87 28.45
C ASN A 363 2.24 -8.24 29.27
N THR A 364 3.16 -7.56 28.62
CA THR A 364 4.25 -6.80 29.27
C THR A 364 4.22 -5.34 28.80
N PRO A 365 4.77 -4.40 29.58
CA PRO A 365 4.87 -3.01 29.14
C PRO A 365 6.00 -2.77 28.13
N PHE A 366 6.72 -3.79 27.69
CA PHE A 366 7.95 -3.65 26.93
C PHE A 366 7.72 -3.71 25.42
N SER A 367 8.48 -2.90 24.70
CA SER A 367 8.61 -2.97 23.25
C SER A 367 10.03 -2.64 22.82
N ILE A 368 10.47 -3.23 21.72
CA ILE A 368 11.74 -2.93 21.07
C ILE A 368 11.49 -2.49 19.63
N ASN A 369 12.25 -1.50 19.19
CA ASN A 369 12.23 -1.01 17.82
C ASN A 369 13.68 -0.94 17.33
N LEU A 370 13.96 -1.64 16.24
CA LEU A 370 15.26 -1.68 15.57
C LEU A 370 15.13 -0.93 14.26
N ASN A 371 15.94 0.10 14.06
CA ASN A 371 15.96 0.87 12.83
C ASN A 371 17.38 0.85 12.25
N ALA A 372 17.42 0.78 10.92
CA ALA A 372 18.60 1.04 10.13
C ALA A 372 18.21 2.06 9.08
N SER A 373 18.92 3.17 8.98
CA SER A 373 18.61 4.19 7.99
C SER A 373 19.86 4.75 7.33
N GLN A 374 19.68 5.11 6.06
CA GLN A 374 20.65 5.82 5.25
C GLN A 374 19.98 7.05 4.67
N ASN A 375 20.66 8.19 4.74
CA ASN A 375 20.28 9.42 4.04
C ASN A 375 21.43 9.82 3.13
N GLY A 376 21.10 10.10 1.88
CA GLY A 376 22.05 10.61 0.90
C GLY A 376 21.59 11.97 0.40
N LYS A 377 22.53 12.90 0.28
CA LYS A 377 22.31 14.20 -0.34
C LYS A 377 23.35 14.40 -1.43
N TYR A 378 22.88 14.50 -2.65
CA TYR A 378 23.74 14.84 -3.78
C TYR A 378 24.09 16.33 -3.73
N THR A 379 25.37 16.63 -3.86
CA THR A 379 25.90 18.01 -3.89
C THR A 379 26.67 18.20 -5.19
N HIS A 380 26.22 19.17 -5.98
CA HIS A 380 26.94 19.62 -7.17
C HIS A 380 28.06 20.57 -6.74
N SER A 381 29.27 20.26 -7.19
CA SER A 381 30.41 21.17 -6.95
C SER A 381 30.36 22.32 -7.95
N THR A 382 30.40 23.53 -7.44
CA THR A 382 30.57 24.76 -8.26
C THR A 382 32.03 25.15 -8.46
N THR A 383 32.94 24.38 -7.84
CA THR A 383 34.40 24.65 -7.91
C THR A 383 34.99 23.87 -9.09
N GLU A 384 35.76 24.55 -9.94
CA GLU A 384 36.50 23.92 -11.03
C GLU A 384 37.37 22.76 -10.49
N ASN A 385 37.34 21.62 -11.17
CA ASN A 385 38.08 20.39 -10.83
C ASN A 385 37.62 19.63 -9.58
N VAL A 386 36.48 19.97 -8.96
CA VAL A 386 35.89 19.16 -7.88
C VAL A 386 34.68 18.39 -8.43
N GLN A 387 34.76 17.05 -8.38
CA GLN A 387 33.68 16.20 -8.82
C GLN A 387 32.45 16.32 -7.90
N ASP A 388 31.27 16.17 -8.48
CA ASP A 388 30.02 16.01 -7.73
C ASP A 388 30.11 14.84 -6.76
N TYR A 389 29.54 14.99 -5.57
CA TYR A 389 29.61 13.99 -4.51
C TYR A 389 28.29 13.81 -3.78
N ASN A 390 28.11 12.63 -3.16
CA ASN A 390 27.01 12.35 -2.25
C ASN A 390 27.50 12.43 -0.79
N ASN A 391 26.84 13.27 0.00
CA ASN A 391 26.95 13.19 1.45
C ASN A 391 26.07 12.05 1.96
N LEU A 392 26.68 11.01 2.50
CA LEU A 392 26.03 9.83 3.03
C LEU A 392 26.02 9.84 4.54
N THR A 393 24.86 9.66 5.14
CA THR A 393 24.71 9.48 6.58
C THR A 393 24.00 8.16 6.86
N PHE A 394 24.67 7.29 7.59
CA PHE A 394 24.13 6.01 8.04
C PHE A 394 23.85 6.04 9.54
N ASN A 395 22.67 5.56 9.94
CA ASN A 395 22.34 5.23 11.33
C ASN A 395 22.19 3.71 11.41
N LEU A 396 23.20 3.02 11.95
CA LEU A 396 23.32 1.56 11.93
C LEU A 396 24.02 1.03 13.17
N PRO A 397 23.34 0.40 14.12
CA PRO A 397 21.91 0.35 14.32
C PRO A 397 21.38 1.56 15.12
N ASP A 398 20.08 1.80 15.03
CA ASP A 398 19.31 2.61 15.98
C ASP A 398 18.33 1.67 16.70
N VAL A 399 18.57 1.44 17.98
CA VAL A 399 17.81 0.50 18.81
C VAL A 399 17.09 1.27 19.90
N ASN A 400 15.77 1.20 19.89
CA ASN A 400 14.93 1.81 20.90
C ASN A 400 14.22 0.73 21.71
N PHE A 401 14.45 0.70 23.01
CA PHE A 401 13.70 -0.13 23.96
C PHE A 401 12.83 0.78 24.82
N ALA A 402 11.53 0.51 24.86
CA ALA A 402 10.57 1.29 25.60
C ALA A 402 9.79 0.43 26.60
N MET A 403 9.66 0.96 27.80
CA MET A 403 8.73 0.49 28.82
C MET A 403 7.55 1.45 28.86
N ASN A 404 6.39 0.98 28.40
CA ASN A 404 5.14 1.72 28.48
C ASN A 404 4.78 1.99 29.95
N ARG A 405 3.84 2.87 30.16
CA ARG A 405 3.40 3.30 31.48
C ARG A 405 3.05 2.11 32.38
N ILE A 406 3.74 2.02 33.50
CA ILE A 406 3.44 1.12 34.60
C ILE A 406 3.05 1.92 35.85
N TYR A 407 2.39 1.27 36.76
CA TYR A 407 2.00 1.85 38.07
C TYR A 407 2.62 1.02 39.18
N PRO A 408 3.89 1.28 39.54
CA PRO A 408 4.63 0.42 40.48
C PRO A 408 4.00 0.40 41.87
N LEU A 409 3.33 1.46 42.26
CA LEU A 409 2.70 1.62 43.58
C LEU A 409 1.19 1.28 43.58
N LYS A 410 0.69 0.60 42.55
CA LYS A 410 -0.72 0.22 42.45
C LYS A 410 -1.20 -0.65 43.61
N SER A 411 -0.33 -1.49 44.14
CA SER A 411 -0.63 -2.39 45.26
C SER A 411 -0.85 -1.68 46.62
N ILE A 412 -0.51 -0.40 46.72
CA ILE A 412 -0.76 0.40 47.93
C ILE A 412 -2.26 0.65 48.14
N ASP A 413 -3.04 0.70 47.06
CA ASP A 413 -4.51 0.80 47.11
C ASP A 413 -5.12 -0.60 47.25
N ASN A 414 -5.00 -1.19 48.42
CA ASN A 414 -5.47 -2.53 48.77
C ASN A 414 -6.63 -2.46 49.81
N GLU A 415 -7.11 -3.62 50.25
CA GLU A 415 -8.24 -3.68 51.22
C GLU A 415 -7.98 -2.94 52.51
N LYS A 416 -6.72 -2.94 53.04
CA LYS A 416 -6.34 -2.25 54.29
C LYS A 416 -6.33 -0.71 54.15
N THR A 417 -6.11 -0.23 52.97
CA THR A 417 -6.04 1.22 52.63
C THR A 417 -7.26 1.72 51.87
N ARG A 418 -8.24 0.85 51.61
CA ARG A 418 -9.45 1.15 50.86
C ARG A 418 -10.17 2.38 51.46
N GLY A 419 -10.45 3.37 50.61
CA GLY A 419 -11.08 4.62 51.00
C GLY A 419 -10.12 5.73 51.45
N LYS A 420 -8.84 5.44 51.73
CA LYS A 420 -7.86 6.47 52.07
C LYS A 420 -7.42 7.24 50.82
N LYS A 421 -7.69 8.55 50.80
CA LYS A 421 -7.40 9.42 49.63
C LYS A 421 -5.95 9.41 49.22
N TRP A 422 -5.01 9.36 50.16
CA TRP A 422 -3.58 9.36 49.89
C TRP A 422 -3.14 8.06 49.16
N ALA A 423 -3.65 6.90 49.58
CA ALA A 423 -3.32 5.62 48.97
C ALA A 423 -3.74 5.59 47.49
N LYS A 424 -4.96 6.07 47.20
CA LYS A 424 -5.49 6.22 45.86
C LYS A 424 -4.70 7.20 44.98
N GLN A 425 -4.05 8.21 45.57
CA GLN A 425 -3.21 9.14 44.80
C GLN A 425 -1.83 8.55 44.51
N ILE A 426 -1.21 7.91 45.48
CA ILE A 426 0.09 7.27 45.35
C ILE A 426 0.01 6.10 44.36
N SER A 427 -1.08 5.32 44.41
CA SER A 427 -1.29 4.21 43.46
C SER A 427 -1.37 4.63 41.98
N LYS A 428 -1.59 5.91 41.71
CA LYS A 428 -1.64 6.50 40.36
C LYS A 428 -0.30 7.04 39.87
N ILE A 429 0.74 6.97 40.68
CA ILE A 429 2.08 7.35 40.23
C ILE A 429 2.51 6.36 39.16
N TYR A 430 2.79 6.89 38.00
CA TYR A 430 3.25 6.11 36.86
C TYR A 430 4.74 6.25 36.66
N LEU A 431 5.32 5.27 36.03
CA LEU A 431 6.70 5.27 35.53
C LEU A 431 6.69 4.85 34.06
N THR A 432 7.42 5.58 33.23
CA THR A 432 7.75 5.20 31.86
C THR A 432 9.26 5.25 31.72
N TYR A 433 9.82 4.40 30.86
CA TYR A 433 11.25 4.39 30.60
C TYR A 433 11.48 4.10 29.13
N ASN A 434 12.43 4.82 28.54
CA ASN A 434 12.86 4.64 27.18
C ASN A 434 14.38 4.68 27.13
N THR A 435 15.01 3.77 26.41
CA THR A 435 16.42 3.83 26.10
C THR A 435 16.65 3.65 24.62
N GLN A 436 17.50 4.47 24.06
CA GLN A 436 17.89 4.44 22.67
C GLN A 436 19.40 4.31 22.56
N PHE A 437 19.86 3.27 21.88
CA PHE A 437 21.22 3.19 21.37
C PHE A 437 21.22 3.68 19.92
N LYS A 438 22.10 4.60 19.59
CA LYS A 438 22.25 5.11 18.23
C LYS A 438 23.72 5.09 17.84
N ASN A 439 23.95 4.68 16.59
CA ASN A 439 25.27 4.72 15.97
C ASN A 439 25.15 5.40 14.60
N THR A 440 25.91 6.46 14.38
CA THR A 440 25.84 7.27 13.16
C THR A 440 27.23 7.49 12.59
N VAL A 441 27.33 7.34 11.26
CA VAL A 441 28.52 7.75 10.50
C VAL A 441 28.09 8.61 9.31
N SER A 442 28.84 9.66 9.04
CA SER A 442 28.61 10.53 7.88
C SER A 442 29.91 10.71 7.11
N PHE A 443 29.85 10.56 5.80
CA PHE A 443 31.01 10.68 4.91
C PHE A 443 30.58 11.08 3.51
N ILE A 444 31.56 11.48 2.71
CA ILE A 444 31.40 11.77 1.28
C ILE A 444 31.75 10.49 0.50
N ASP A 445 30.91 10.10 -0.46
CA ASP A 445 31.09 8.85 -1.22
C ASP A 445 32.41 8.79 -2.00
N THR A 446 32.90 9.91 -2.51
CA THR A 446 34.20 10.01 -3.21
C THR A 446 35.41 9.84 -2.27
N ALA A 447 35.23 10.01 -0.95
CA ALA A 447 36.31 9.86 0.04
C ALA A 447 36.57 8.40 0.45
N ILE A 448 35.76 7.45 -0.05
CA ILE A 448 35.84 6.05 0.33
C ILE A 448 36.23 5.19 -0.87
N ASP A 449 37.31 4.48 -0.73
CA ASP A 449 37.73 3.43 -1.64
C ASP A 449 37.88 2.09 -0.92
N LYS A 450 38.26 1.06 -1.66
CA LYS A 450 38.47 -0.31 -1.14
C LYS A 450 39.54 -0.39 -0.05
N ASN A 451 40.44 0.58 0.05
CA ASN A 451 41.59 0.56 0.95
C ASN A 451 41.31 1.29 2.26
N ASN A 452 40.33 2.22 2.27
CA ASN A 452 40.07 3.07 3.45
C ASN A 452 38.69 2.87 4.10
N TYR A 453 37.84 1.94 3.63
CA TYR A 453 36.50 1.72 4.20
C TYR A 453 36.52 1.37 5.70
N LEU A 454 37.62 0.77 6.21
CA LEU A 454 37.78 0.46 7.63
C LEU A 454 37.91 1.74 8.49
N SER A 455 38.39 2.85 7.91
CA SER A 455 38.47 4.14 8.60
C SER A 455 37.10 4.71 8.99
N LEU A 456 36.03 4.25 8.34
CA LEU A 456 34.66 4.63 8.71
C LEU A 456 34.31 4.24 10.14
N GLY A 457 34.84 3.11 10.61
CA GLY A 457 34.64 2.67 12.00
C GLY A 457 35.16 3.71 13.00
N SER A 458 36.28 4.37 12.69
CA SER A 458 36.85 5.43 13.53
C SER A 458 36.05 6.74 13.51
N GLN A 459 35.21 6.96 12.51
CA GLN A 459 34.36 8.14 12.37
C GLN A 459 32.95 7.96 12.96
N MET A 460 32.60 6.74 13.40
CA MET A 460 31.29 6.45 13.97
C MET A 460 31.06 7.21 15.27
N ARG A 461 29.94 7.89 15.37
CA ARG A 461 29.45 8.51 16.61
C ARG A 461 28.36 7.63 17.19
N ASN A 462 28.56 7.22 18.43
CA ASN A 462 27.65 6.29 19.09
C ASN A 462 27.39 6.68 20.55
N GLY A 463 26.30 6.17 21.09
CA GLY A 463 25.93 6.46 22.46
C GLY A 463 24.57 5.86 22.85
N PHE A 464 24.24 6.04 24.11
CA PHE A 464 22.93 5.69 24.67
C PHE A 464 22.23 6.94 25.20
N SER A 465 20.94 6.99 25.03
CA SER A 465 20.07 7.98 25.67
C SER A 465 19.03 7.25 26.49
N HIS A 466 18.95 7.55 27.76
CA HIS A 466 17.98 7.02 28.71
C HIS A 466 17.02 8.15 29.08
N SER A 467 15.72 7.88 29.06
CA SER A 467 14.68 8.82 29.45
C SER A 467 13.69 8.12 30.40
N ALA A 468 13.57 8.64 31.58
CA ALA A 468 12.60 8.18 32.58
C ALA A 468 11.62 9.30 32.89
N SER A 469 10.32 8.99 32.90
CA SER A 469 9.30 9.97 33.28
C SER A 469 8.38 9.38 34.35
N THR A 470 8.17 10.15 35.40
CA THR A 470 7.25 9.81 36.48
C THR A 470 6.31 10.98 36.76
N GLY A 471 5.12 10.69 37.22
CA GLY A 471 4.13 11.71 37.55
C GLY A 471 2.84 11.11 38.05
N THR A 472 1.94 11.98 38.42
CA THR A 472 0.59 11.61 38.88
C THR A 472 -0.43 12.65 38.46
N SER A 473 -1.70 12.35 38.63
CA SER A 473 -2.79 13.29 38.36
C SER A 473 -3.79 13.28 39.54
N PHE A 474 -4.07 14.45 40.09
CA PHE A 474 -5.04 14.57 41.15
C PHE A 474 -5.95 15.78 40.96
N LYS A 475 -7.14 15.72 41.56
CA LYS A 475 -8.13 16.76 41.48
C LYS A 475 -8.26 17.49 42.79
N VAL A 476 -8.20 18.82 42.76
CA VAL A 476 -8.39 19.72 43.90
C VAL A 476 -9.63 20.59 43.74
N LEU A 477 -9.94 21.42 44.70
CA LEU A 477 -11.08 22.38 44.68
C LEU A 477 -12.39 21.66 44.26
N LYS A 478 -12.84 20.71 45.09
CA LYS A 478 -14.05 19.90 44.82
C LYS A 478 -14.03 19.23 43.41
N LYS A 479 -12.85 18.80 42.93
CA LYS A 479 -12.61 18.19 41.62
C LYS A 479 -12.69 19.15 40.41
N ALA A 480 -12.73 20.45 40.64
CA ALA A 480 -12.79 21.46 39.59
C ALA A 480 -11.43 21.61 38.85
N VAL A 481 -10.32 21.54 39.57
CA VAL A 481 -8.99 21.72 39.01
C VAL A 481 -8.24 20.38 39.01
N THR A 482 -7.62 20.01 37.88
CA THR A 482 -6.76 18.87 37.75
C THR A 482 -5.31 19.35 37.77
N ILE A 483 -4.50 18.80 38.68
CA ILE A 483 -3.06 19.09 38.82
C ILE A 483 -2.28 17.85 38.42
N ASN A 484 -1.27 18.02 37.55
CA ASN A 484 -0.44 16.96 37.04
C ASN A 484 1.06 17.31 37.24
N PRO A 485 1.63 16.99 38.41
CA PRO A 485 3.08 17.05 38.58
C PRO A 485 3.75 15.92 37.81
N SER A 486 4.89 16.20 37.18
CA SER A 486 5.74 15.20 36.54
C SER A 486 7.20 15.59 36.58
N ILE A 487 8.05 14.57 36.60
CA ILE A 487 9.50 14.68 36.55
C ILE A 487 9.95 13.89 35.34
N ASN A 488 10.77 14.49 34.49
CA ASN A 488 11.42 13.82 33.39
C ASN A 488 12.95 13.88 33.65
N ALA A 489 13.58 12.72 33.65
CA ALA A 489 15.03 12.59 33.80
C ALA A 489 15.59 12.00 32.51
N ASN A 490 16.65 12.60 32.00
CA ASN A 490 17.36 12.11 30.83
C ASN A 490 18.84 11.97 31.18
N GLU A 491 19.37 10.80 30.82
CA GLU A 491 20.80 10.51 30.94
C GLU A 491 21.34 10.06 29.60
N ARG A 492 22.48 10.57 29.23
CA ARG A 492 23.14 10.27 27.96
C ARG A 492 24.51 9.72 28.23
N TRP A 493 24.83 8.62 27.57
CA TRP A 493 26.14 7.98 27.64
C TRP A 493 26.79 8.08 26.28
N TYR A 494 27.97 8.66 26.25
CA TYR A 494 28.76 8.86 25.06
C TYR A 494 29.95 7.93 25.07
N LEU A 495 30.28 7.33 23.94
CA LEU A 495 31.46 6.51 23.74
C LEU A 495 32.58 7.31 23.04
N GLN A 496 32.45 8.62 23.07
CA GLN A 496 33.43 9.57 22.58
C GLN A 496 33.44 10.84 23.42
N LYS A 497 34.60 11.48 23.52
CA LYS A 497 34.84 12.68 24.32
C LYS A 497 35.67 13.65 23.51
N LEU A 498 35.27 14.92 23.49
CA LEU A 498 36.07 16.01 22.93
C LEU A 498 37.13 16.40 23.94
N ASN A 499 38.38 16.47 23.48
CA ASN A 499 39.50 17.00 24.27
C ASN A 499 40.09 18.18 23.54
N LYS A 500 40.24 19.32 24.22
CA LYS A 500 40.90 20.50 23.69
C LYS A 500 42.13 20.77 24.55
N THR A 501 43.29 20.89 23.91
CA THR A 501 44.56 21.22 24.55
C THR A 501 45.14 22.41 23.83
N TYR A 502 45.74 23.32 24.61
CA TYR A 502 46.47 24.44 24.04
C TYR A 502 47.92 24.05 23.79
N ASP A 503 48.39 24.19 22.56
CA ASP A 503 49.80 24.01 22.21
C ASP A 503 50.51 25.36 22.20
N ALA A 504 51.42 25.55 23.14
CA ALA A 504 52.13 26.79 23.27
C ALA A 504 53.17 27.05 22.14
N THR A 505 53.59 25.99 21.45
CA THR A 505 54.54 26.11 20.32
C THR A 505 53.86 26.58 19.04
N LEU A 506 52.60 26.16 18.85
CA LEU A 506 51.79 26.55 17.68
C LEU A 506 50.85 27.73 17.98
N ASP A 507 50.84 28.23 19.22
CA ASP A 507 49.87 29.24 19.71
C ASP A 507 48.43 28.94 19.28
N SER A 508 48.07 27.68 19.32
CA SER A 508 46.78 27.17 18.80
C SER A 508 46.14 26.15 19.71
N VAL A 509 44.81 26.03 19.60
CA VAL A 509 44.03 24.99 20.32
C VAL A 509 43.96 23.74 19.47
N LEU A 510 44.60 22.68 19.94
CA LEU A 510 44.47 21.35 19.36
C LEU A 510 43.15 20.72 19.84
N ILE A 511 42.40 20.18 18.88
CA ILE A 511 41.13 19.53 19.11
C ILE A 511 41.30 18.03 18.80
N ASP A 512 41.15 17.19 19.81
CA ASP A 512 41.20 15.74 19.66
C ASP A 512 39.86 15.12 20.06
N THR A 513 39.48 14.05 19.38
CA THR A 513 38.28 13.26 19.70
C THR A 513 38.69 11.87 20.22
N LEU A 514 38.68 11.74 21.52
CA LEU A 514 38.95 10.46 22.19
C LEU A 514 37.74 9.54 22.03
N ARG A 515 37.95 8.32 21.51
CA ARG A 515 36.86 7.37 21.16
C ARG A 515 37.04 6.03 21.91
N GLY A 516 35.92 5.27 21.98
CA GLY A 516 35.84 3.94 22.55
C GLY A 516 35.44 3.90 24.02
N ILE A 517 35.21 2.71 24.51
CA ILE A 517 34.64 2.46 25.84
C ILE A 517 35.51 3.05 26.98
N LYS A 518 36.82 3.14 26.79
CA LYS A 518 37.73 3.75 27.77
C LYS A 518 37.50 5.25 27.96
N ASN A 519 36.93 5.91 26.98
CA ASN A 519 36.61 7.35 26.95
C ASN A 519 35.11 7.60 27.16
N TRP A 520 34.44 6.68 27.84
CA TRP A 520 33.04 6.79 28.20
C TRP A 520 32.80 8.03 29.07
N ASP A 521 31.77 8.77 28.76
CA ASP A 521 31.34 9.91 29.54
C ASP A 521 29.80 9.96 29.60
N ARG A 522 29.27 10.67 30.58
CA ARG A 522 27.84 10.77 30.80
C ARG A 522 27.40 12.21 31.02
N ALA A 523 26.18 12.51 30.58
CA ALA A 523 25.54 13.78 30.89
C ALA A 523 24.10 13.53 31.35
N PHE A 524 23.72 14.18 32.42
CA PHE A 524 22.41 14.07 33.06
C PHE A 524 21.67 15.39 33.02
N ASN A 525 20.35 15.37 32.81
CA ASN A 525 19.47 16.50 33.06
C ASN A 525 18.09 16.01 33.52
N ALA A 526 17.42 16.83 34.33
CA ALA A 526 16.07 16.58 34.77
C ALA A 526 15.20 17.84 34.59
N SER A 527 13.93 17.64 34.38
CA SER A 527 12.93 18.70 34.34
C SER A 527 11.76 18.40 35.27
N PHE A 528 11.32 19.41 35.98
CA PHE A 528 10.14 19.37 36.85
C PHE A 528 9.01 20.12 36.17
N ASN A 529 7.87 19.46 36.00
CA ASN A 529 6.73 20.08 35.33
C ASN A 529 5.50 19.99 36.23
N LEU A 530 4.75 21.08 36.30
CA LEU A 530 3.49 21.15 37.03
C LEU A 530 2.44 21.77 36.13
N SER A 531 1.42 21.02 35.79
CA SER A 531 0.28 21.57 35.01
C SER A 531 -0.98 21.60 35.85
N ALA A 532 -1.70 22.72 35.80
CA ALA A 532 -3.00 22.90 36.40
C ALA A 532 -4.01 23.22 35.30
N THR A 533 -5.08 22.44 35.21
CA THR A 533 -6.10 22.60 34.16
C THR A 533 -7.49 22.52 34.76
N THR A 534 -8.39 23.40 34.34
CA THR A 534 -9.81 23.36 34.69
C THR A 534 -10.68 23.53 33.44
N LYS A 535 -11.98 23.25 33.59
CA LYS A 535 -12.95 23.42 32.48
C LYS A 535 -14.15 24.19 32.99
N PHE A 536 -14.46 25.28 32.32
CA PHE A 536 -15.69 26.06 32.51
C PHE A 536 -16.64 25.74 31.35
N TYR A 537 -17.93 25.59 31.71
CA TYR A 537 -18.97 25.29 30.74
C TYR A 537 -19.98 26.42 30.72
N GLY A 538 -20.10 27.11 29.61
CA GLY A 538 -21.19 28.05 29.33
C GLY A 538 -22.25 27.37 28.45
N MET A 539 -23.52 27.52 28.78
CA MET A 539 -24.63 27.05 27.97
C MET A 539 -25.47 28.24 27.57
N TYR A 540 -25.56 28.57 26.31
CA TYR A 540 -26.30 29.68 25.77
C TYR A 540 -27.43 29.18 24.88
N GLN A 541 -28.62 29.70 25.10
CA GLN A 541 -29.78 29.39 24.28
C GLN A 541 -30.12 30.59 23.41
N PHE A 542 -29.96 30.46 22.12
CA PHE A 542 -30.31 31.48 21.14
C PHE A 542 -31.70 31.20 20.57
N ALA A 543 -32.59 32.17 20.66
CA ALA A 543 -33.87 32.19 19.97
C ALA A 543 -33.71 33.07 18.73
N GLY A 544 -33.59 32.43 17.52
CA GLY A 544 -33.90 33.20 16.35
C GLY A 544 -32.83 33.46 15.28
N PHE A 545 -31.98 32.49 14.88
CA PHE A 545 -31.25 32.60 13.60
C PHE A 545 -31.86 31.79 12.42
N ALA A 546 -32.99 31.14 12.61
CA ALA A 546 -33.68 30.44 11.52
C ALA A 546 -35.18 30.83 11.55
N LYS A 547 -35.71 31.22 10.41
CA LYS A 547 -37.15 31.34 10.16
C LYS A 547 -37.82 30.01 10.57
N GLY A 548 -38.51 30.00 11.73
CA GLY A 548 -39.20 28.84 12.27
C GLY A 548 -38.63 28.33 13.58
N LYS A 549 -39.04 28.91 14.72
CA LYS A 549 -39.00 28.41 16.13
C LYS A 549 -37.99 27.31 16.54
N LYS A 550 -36.80 27.19 15.89
CA LYS A 550 -35.78 26.26 16.30
C LYS A 550 -34.83 26.91 17.30
N LYS A 551 -34.87 26.47 18.55
CA LYS A 551 -33.96 26.94 19.61
C LYS A 551 -32.61 26.24 19.41
N ALA A 552 -31.54 26.98 19.10
CA ALA A 552 -30.17 26.47 19.07
C ALA A 552 -29.57 26.57 20.47
N LEU A 553 -28.98 25.49 20.95
CA LEU A 553 -28.23 25.39 22.19
C LEU A 553 -26.73 25.42 21.87
N ILE A 554 -26.05 26.50 22.31
CA ILE A 554 -24.59 26.60 22.12
C ILE A 554 -23.93 26.28 23.46
N ARG A 555 -23.01 25.32 23.43
CA ARG A 555 -22.13 24.97 24.54
C ARG A 555 -20.75 25.56 24.28
N HIS A 556 -20.33 26.47 25.12
CA HIS A 556 -18.97 26.99 25.17
C HIS A 556 -18.19 26.25 26.25
N VAL A 557 -17.06 25.67 25.88
CA VAL A 557 -16.11 25.03 26.79
C VAL A 557 -14.83 25.84 26.80
N LEU A 558 -14.55 26.45 27.94
CA LEU A 558 -13.33 27.21 28.20
C LEU A 558 -12.42 26.36 29.06
N THR A 559 -11.19 26.12 28.57
CA THR A 559 -10.22 25.28 29.27
C THR A 559 -8.94 26.09 29.51
N PRO A 560 -8.85 26.85 30.61
CA PRO A 560 -7.59 27.45 31.02
C PRO A 560 -6.64 26.39 31.55
N SER A 561 -5.37 26.53 31.19
CA SER A 561 -4.29 25.73 31.74
C SER A 561 -3.08 26.59 32.07
N LEU A 562 -2.49 26.35 33.23
CA LEU A 562 -1.28 26.94 33.71
C LEU A 562 -0.21 25.85 33.79
N ASN A 563 0.89 26.03 33.08
CA ASN A 563 2.00 25.08 33.06
C ASN A 563 3.26 25.79 33.58
N PHE A 564 3.87 25.19 34.60
CA PHE A 564 5.17 25.56 35.14
C PHE A 564 6.16 24.48 34.77
N SER A 565 7.30 24.84 34.20
CA SER A 565 8.41 23.95 33.91
C SER A 565 9.69 24.55 34.45
N TYR A 566 10.48 23.77 35.17
CA TYR A 566 11.78 24.15 35.71
C TYR A 566 12.83 23.11 35.34
N ASN A 567 13.92 23.59 34.77
CA ASN A 567 15.06 22.78 34.38
C ASN A 567 16.30 23.30 35.14
N PRO A 568 16.75 22.59 36.18
CA PRO A 568 17.98 22.92 36.87
C PRO A 568 19.20 22.78 35.95
N ASN A 569 20.26 23.49 36.26
CA ASN A 569 21.53 23.32 35.58
C ASN A 569 22.25 22.06 36.10
N PHE A 570 22.46 21.09 35.20
CA PHE A 570 23.23 19.87 35.45
C PHE A 570 24.46 19.75 34.52
N SER A 571 24.76 20.81 33.75
CA SER A 571 25.88 20.76 32.82
C SER A 571 27.21 20.67 33.57
N SER A 572 28.10 19.89 33.02
CA SER A 572 29.53 19.91 33.39
C SER A 572 30.32 20.47 32.23
N LEU A 573 30.78 21.67 32.36
CA LEU A 573 31.73 22.25 31.43
C LEU A 573 33.16 21.93 31.92
N THR A 574 34.03 21.64 30.98
CA THR A 574 35.49 21.61 31.29
C THR A 574 35.97 23.00 31.61
N ASP A 575 36.89 23.06 32.54
CA ASP A 575 37.55 24.29 32.89
C ASP A 575 38.28 24.90 31.67
N SER A 576 38.33 26.21 31.63
CA SER A 576 39.14 26.93 30.66
C SER A 576 40.63 26.83 31.01
N LEU A 577 41.48 26.68 29.98
CA LEU A 577 42.93 26.75 30.19
C LEU A 577 43.32 28.21 30.36
N ILE A 578 43.90 28.55 31.49
CA ILE A 578 44.41 29.89 31.79
C ILE A 578 45.92 29.86 31.77
N GLN A 579 46.55 30.69 30.91
CA GLN A 579 48.00 30.87 30.88
C GLN A 579 48.27 32.36 30.93
N ASN A 580 49.17 32.77 31.86
CA ASN A 580 49.56 34.16 32.08
C ASN A 580 48.37 35.14 32.17
N ASN A 581 47.34 34.77 32.93
CA ASN A 581 46.06 35.46 33.08
C ASN A 581 45.25 35.63 31.79
N THR A 582 45.58 34.90 30.74
CA THR A 582 44.81 34.96 29.48
C THR A 582 44.09 33.59 29.28
N VAL A 583 42.81 33.63 29.04
CA VAL A 583 42.03 32.43 28.71
C VAL A 583 42.36 32.01 27.28
N LYS A 584 42.97 30.84 27.09
CA LYS A 584 43.30 30.29 25.78
C LYS A 584 42.21 29.35 25.22
N ILE A 585 41.43 28.75 26.10
CA ILE A 585 40.32 27.88 25.72
C ILE A 585 39.08 28.31 26.51
N ASN A 586 38.03 28.69 25.82
CA ASN A 586 36.74 28.94 26.46
C ASN A 586 36.12 27.65 27.05
N PRO A 587 35.36 27.73 28.14
CA PRO A 587 34.64 26.59 28.70
C PRO A 587 33.84 25.86 27.61
N TYR A 588 33.94 24.55 27.58
CA TYR A 588 33.26 23.73 26.57
C TYR A 588 32.73 22.45 27.15
N SER A 589 31.67 21.87 26.56
CA SER A 589 31.22 20.55 26.93
C SER A 589 32.08 19.47 26.28
N PRO A 590 32.65 18.52 27.03
CA PRO A 590 33.33 17.34 26.47
C PRO A 590 32.46 16.56 25.50
N ASN A 591 31.15 16.66 25.64
CA ASN A 591 30.14 15.96 24.88
C ASN A 591 29.53 16.80 23.74
N ALA A 592 30.17 17.95 23.38
CA ALA A 592 29.66 18.86 22.34
C ALA A 592 29.44 18.17 20.98
N LEU A 593 30.25 17.14 20.65
CA LEU A 593 30.11 16.34 19.44
C LEU A 593 29.27 15.06 19.67
N GLY A 594 28.68 14.91 20.85
CA GLY A 594 27.88 13.74 21.22
C GLY A 594 26.63 13.59 20.36
N ILE A 595 26.28 12.35 19.99
CA ILE A 595 25.18 12.03 19.08
C ILE A 595 23.80 12.49 19.58
N PHE A 596 23.65 12.66 20.91
CA PHE A 596 22.40 13.11 21.54
C PHE A 596 22.47 14.56 22.05
N GLY A 597 23.50 15.31 21.64
CA GLY A 597 23.74 16.64 22.20
C GLY A 597 24.11 16.59 23.68
N TYR A 598 24.25 17.72 24.33
CA TYR A 598 24.57 17.84 25.76
C TYR A 598 23.50 18.67 26.48
N PRO A 599 23.37 18.56 27.82
CA PRO A 599 22.44 19.38 28.60
C PRO A 599 22.70 20.86 28.42
N PRO A 600 21.69 21.73 28.56
CA PRO A 600 21.88 23.18 28.65
C PRO A 600 22.83 23.52 29.81
N ASP A 601 23.64 24.54 29.62
CA ASP A 601 24.62 25.04 30.59
C ASP A 601 24.02 26.06 31.58
N SER A 602 22.71 26.29 31.54
CA SER A 602 22.00 27.23 32.38
C SER A 602 20.70 26.62 32.90
N GLU A 603 20.29 27.11 34.07
CA GLU A 603 18.95 26.83 34.57
C GLU A 603 17.89 27.62 33.81
N SER A 604 16.69 27.08 33.71
CA SER A 604 15.58 27.75 33.07
C SER A 604 14.25 27.44 33.75
N GLY A 605 13.44 28.49 33.93
CA GLY A 605 12.07 28.40 34.40
C GLY A 605 11.12 29.01 33.40
N ARG A 606 10.00 28.35 33.15
CA ARG A 606 8.96 28.86 32.25
C ARG A 606 7.57 28.67 32.86
N ILE A 607 6.78 29.75 32.83
CA ILE A 607 5.35 29.70 33.13
C ILE A 607 4.62 29.97 31.82
N THR A 608 3.70 29.10 31.47
CA THR A 608 2.85 29.26 30.29
C THR A 608 1.40 29.18 30.68
N PHE A 609 0.65 30.25 30.40
CA PHE A 609 -0.80 30.26 30.49
C PHE A 609 -1.37 30.01 29.10
N SER A 610 -2.34 29.09 29.01
CA SER A 610 -3.08 28.88 27.77
C SER A 610 -4.57 28.77 28.02
N LEU A 611 -5.35 29.29 27.09
CA LEU A 611 -6.80 29.34 27.17
C LEU A 611 -7.37 28.70 25.90
N ALA A 612 -7.77 27.46 26.01
CA ALA A 612 -8.41 26.76 24.92
C ALA A 612 -9.93 26.94 24.94
N ASN A 613 -10.48 27.27 23.78
CA ASN A 613 -11.90 27.55 23.58
C ASN A 613 -12.48 26.55 22.58
N SER A 614 -13.64 25.99 22.90
CA SER A 614 -14.41 25.13 22.02
C SER A 614 -15.87 25.53 22.05
N LEU A 615 -16.47 25.71 20.87
CA LEU A 615 -17.87 26.03 20.69
C LEU A 615 -18.59 24.93 19.93
N GLU A 616 -19.60 24.34 20.54
CA GLU A 616 -20.46 23.32 19.93
C GLU A 616 -21.92 23.81 19.95
N MET A 617 -22.62 23.60 18.83
CA MET A 617 -24.03 23.91 18.70
C MET A 617 -24.84 22.62 18.60
N LYS A 618 -25.93 22.50 19.36
CA LYS A 618 -26.96 21.49 19.20
C LYS A 618 -28.14 22.04 18.42
N ILE A 619 -28.45 21.49 17.28
CA ILE A 619 -29.60 21.84 16.45
C ILE A 619 -30.61 20.69 16.54
N LYS A 620 -31.88 21.03 16.77
CA LYS A 620 -33.00 20.09 16.64
C LYS A 620 -33.25 19.84 15.14
N GLU A 621 -33.12 18.63 14.68
CA GLU A 621 -33.41 18.21 13.30
C GLU A 621 -34.58 17.20 13.34
N LYS A 622 -35.60 17.44 12.52
CA LYS A 622 -36.74 16.53 12.37
C LYS A 622 -36.37 15.51 11.29
N THR A 623 -36.20 14.26 11.68
CA THR A 623 -35.99 13.13 10.78
C THR A 623 -37.31 12.33 10.69
N ASP A 624 -37.42 11.48 9.69
CA ASP A 624 -38.60 10.62 9.47
C ASP A 624 -38.91 9.69 10.66
N THR A 625 -37.92 9.48 11.54
CA THR A 625 -38.02 8.65 12.75
C THR A 625 -38.24 9.47 14.02
N GLY A 626 -38.33 10.81 13.95
CA GLY A 626 -38.57 11.69 15.10
C GLY A 626 -37.60 12.88 15.23
N LEU A 627 -37.60 13.52 16.39
CA LEU A 627 -36.73 14.67 16.69
C LEU A 627 -35.35 14.20 17.15
N VAL A 628 -34.32 14.43 16.35
CA VAL A 628 -32.92 14.10 16.67
C VAL A 628 -32.12 15.39 16.91
N TYR A 629 -31.17 15.36 17.85
CA TYR A 629 -30.24 16.47 18.08
C TYR A 629 -28.93 16.22 17.30
N LYS A 630 -28.64 17.07 16.32
CA LYS A 630 -27.36 17.09 15.60
C LYS A 630 -26.40 18.03 16.31
N LYS A 631 -25.19 17.54 16.59
CA LYS A 631 -24.10 18.36 17.14
C LYS A 631 -23.28 18.91 15.97
N VAL A 632 -23.09 20.21 15.94
CA VAL A 632 -22.25 20.93 15.00
C VAL A 632 -21.15 21.63 15.77
N LYS A 633 -19.90 21.36 15.46
CA LYS A 633 -18.76 22.09 16.01
C LYS A 633 -18.65 23.42 15.27
N LEU A 634 -18.79 24.53 15.98
CA LEU A 634 -18.61 25.88 15.44
C LEU A 634 -17.13 26.27 15.49
N ILE A 635 -16.48 26.00 16.62
CA ILE A 635 -15.05 26.17 16.84
C ILE A 635 -14.57 24.90 17.55
N ASP A 636 -13.69 24.12 16.89
CA ASP A 636 -13.21 22.87 17.47
C ASP A 636 -12.18 23.12 18.57
N ASN A 637 -11.19 23.94 18.29
CA ASN A 637 -10.19 24.37 19.26
C ASN A 637 -9.53 25.68 18.81
N PHE A 638 -9.77 26.74 19.57
CA PHE A 638 -9.08 28.02 19.45
C PHE A 638 -8.29 28.28 20.74
N THR A 639 -6.97 28.30 20.66
CA THR A 639 -6.10 28.42 21.83
C THR A 639 -5.32 29.75 21.79
N LEU A 640 -5.45 30.52 22.85
CA LEU A 640 -4.61 31.68 23.16
C LEU A 640 -3.48 31.21 24.10
N ARG A 641 -2.27 31.63 23.85
CA ARG A 641 -1.08 31.35 24.67
C ARG A 641 -0.39 32.64 25.05
#